data_1ccdbae81a64500be4c916c4b95423eb
#
_entry.id   1ccdbae81a64500be4c916c4b95423eb
#
_cell.length_a   1.000
_cell.length_b   1.000
_cell.length_c   1.000
_cell.angle_alpha   90.00
_cell.angle_beta   90.00
_cell.angle_gamma   90.00
#
_symmetry.space_group_name_H-M   'P 1'
#
loop_
_entity.id
_entity.type
_entity.pdbx_description
1 polymer ?
#
loop_
_entity_poly.entity_id
_entity_poly.type
_entity_poly.pdbx_seq_one_letter_code
_entity_poly.pdbx_strand_id
1 'polypeptide(L)'
;DKDGNFIFENLPAGSYTVLFSTPDFEDLNLMVRVGNEHVQDLKSVIIVPSGQSAVLDDAVFAEFDSDSSSSDTQALPSSLSSSKDLFNNIASYRFSEMRFNVRGYDSQYSDIYLNGIRFNDAMTGYGPWSLWSGLNDATRNQENYTGLEASDFGIGGIGGMTNVNARASQMRKGFRVSVSNGNQMYRFRAMVSYGSGQLDNGWSYAFSVGTRQGGNGYVDGVYYNSYSYFASAEKLFGQNHRLALTLLASPSERGAQQASTDEAYALFGNNYYNPNVGYQAGKLRNSRVRNTHEPIVMLNYTWDMSENTRLNAATSLRFGRNGYSALTWNAGADPRGDYYRYMPNSDKTQIVPGITTDETIYFYAMDGAIAKGVWDGMLDYDKFFQTNMRNIDTDPVLSKLMGNNSRSNYMIEERHTDQLDYNLAVNVQHNMRHNMRIVGGANLRVNRTNYYSEIKDLLGGDYWYDIDKFAERDMASAEAYQNDLDYYWATGHARIARVGDKYGYYYRAHLLETNAWANYTWGIGGFSLGVSGSVGYSNMYREGMWRKGLFPNDSKGDSKKLDYLTYDAKLALGYKFSGAHSIEANVAYMQQAPKFATAFVSPRTRNTTTPGLKAEKIFAADLTYNLNLPYIKARLSGYYTTIEDQSKVISFYDDTRSSFTNFAMSGIDKRYYGVELGLSVPVWNGLSVVGALSWGDYT
;
A
#
# COMPACT_ATOMS: atom_id res chain seq x y z
N ASP A 1 -41.80 10.52 12.87
CA ASP A 1 -42.51 9.33 13.33
C ASP A 1 -41.82 8.06 12.76
N LYS A 2 -42.39 6.89 13.01
CA LYS A 2 -41.83 5.62 12.56
C LYS A 2 -41.85 5.45 11.03
N ASP A 3 -42.67 6.21 10.33
CA ASP A 3 -42.82 6.16 8.88
C ASP A 3 -41.99 7.25 8.17
N GLY A 4 -41.16 7.95 8.94
CA GLY A 4 -40.28 8.99 8.43
C GLY A 4 -40.95 10.34 8.20
N ASN A 5 -42.20 10.54 8.71
CA ASN A 5 -42.85 11.82 8.59
C ASN A 5 -42.40 12.76 9.72
N PHE A 6 -42.19 14.02 9.40
CA PHE A 6 -41.87 15.09 10.34
C PHE A 6 -42.78 16.30 10.12
N ILE A 7 -43.06 17.04 11.16
CA ILE A 7 -43.88 18.26 11.14
C ILE A 7 -43.28 19.26 12.14
N PHE A 8 -43.24 20.52 11.73
CA PHE A 8 -42.95 21.65 12.60
C PHE A 8 -44.20 22.48 12.68
N GLU A 9 -44.73 22.67 13.88
CA GLU A 9 -45.95 23.42 14.12
C GLU A 9 -45.67 24.83 14.65
N ASN A 10 -46.55 25.78 14.32
CA ASN A 10 -46.52 27.16 14.84
C ASN A 10 -45.24 27.95 14.53
N LEU A 11 -44.66 27.74 13.35
CA LEU A 11 -43.53 28.54 12.90
C LEU A 11 -44.03 29.91 12.37
N PRO A 12 -43.49 31.04 12.86
CA PRO A 12 -43.75 32.35 12.28
C PRO A 12 -43.30 32.44 10.82
N ALA A 13 -43.89 33.37 10.05
CA ALA A 13 -43.40 33.61 8.69
C ALA A 13 -41.93 34.06 8.73
N GLY A 14 -41.05 33.39 7.93
CA GLY A 14 -39.61 33.64 7.94
C GLY A 14 -38.85 32.63 7.13
N SER A 15 -37.56 32.79 7.09
CA SER A 15 -36.64 31.81 6.45
C SER A 15 -36.01 30.94 7.54
N TYR A 16 -36.14 29.64 7.39
CA TYR A 16 -35.62 28.62 8.32
C TYR A 16 -34.66 27.70 7.61
N THR A 17 -33.69 27.22 8.34
CA THR A 17 -32.84 26.10 7.90
C THR A 17 -33.26 24.86 8.67
N VAL A 18 -33.75 23.85 7.95
CA VAL A 18 -34.05 22.53 8.51
C VAL A 18 -32.83 21.64 8.33
N LEU A 19 -32.29 21.18 9.46
CA LEU A 19 -31.15 20.22 9.47
C LEU A 19 -31.71 18.82 9.70
N PHE A 20 -31.49 17.95 8.76
CA PHE A 20 -31.69 16.49 8.89
C PHE A 20 -30.33 15.88 9.24
N SER A 21 -30.21 15.39 10.47
CA SER A 21 -29.00 14.77 10.98
C SER A 21 -29.36 13.47 11.66
N THR A 22 -28.85 12.36 11.19
CA THR A 22 -29.04 11.04 11.78
C THR A 22 -27.75 10.24 11.64
N PRO A 23 -27.40 9.37 12.59
CA PRO A 23 -26.30 8.43 12.43
C PRO A 23 -26.48 7.67 11.11
N ASP A 24 -25.43 7.37 10.40
CA ASP A 24 -25.41 6.63 9.15
C ASP A 24 -25.90 7.39 7.90
N PHE A 25 -26.30 8.66 8.00
CA PHE A 25 -26.70 9.49 6.84
C PHE A 25 -25.97 10.82 6.83
N GLU A 26 -25.80 11.39 5.64
CA GLU A 26 -25.22 12.73 5.49
C GLU A 26 -26.14 13.80 6.04
N ASP A 27 -25.59 14.77 6.77
CA ASP A 27 -26.33 15.93 7.24
C ASP A 27 -26.85 16.74 6.05
N LEU A 28 -28.17 16.85 5.93
CA LEU A 28 -28.81 17.63 4.88
C LEU A 28 -29.36 18.93 5.48
N ASN A 29 -28.92 20.07 4.98
CA ASN A 29 -29.47 21.39 5.30
C ASN A 29 -30.39 21.85 4.18
N LEU A 30 -31.66 22.04 4.52
CA LEU A 30 -32.69 22.54 3.61
C LEU A 30 -33.14 23.93 4.03
N MET A 31 -32.96 24.96 3.18
CA MET A 31 -33.54 26.27 3.42
C MET A 31 -35.01 26.29 3.03
N VAL A 32 -35.86 26.59 3.98
CA VAL A 32 -37.31 26.65 3.82
C VAL A 32 -37.78 28.05 4.14
N ARG A 33 -38.58 28.66 3.26
CA ARG A 33 -39.22 29.92 3.51
C ARG A 33 -40.68 29.66 3.89
N VAL A 34 -41.02 29.89 5.15
CA VAL A 34 -42.38 29.79 5.64
C VAL A 34 -43.10 31.10 5.35
N GLY A 35 -44.16 31.02 4.55
CA GLY A 35 -45.03 32.15 4.23
C GLY A 35 -46.21 32.25 5.21
N ASN A 36 -47.21 33.02 4.82
CA ASN A 36 -48.48 33.15 5.58
C ASN A 36 -49.50 32.03 5.27
N GLU A 37 -49.08 31.01 4.54
CA GLU A 37 -49.91 29.85 4.24
C GLU A 37 -50.01 28.93 5.44
N HIS A 38 -51.17 28.25 5.62
CA HIS A 38 -51.41 27.41 6.77
C HIS A 38 -50.55 26.14 6.87
N VAL A 39 -50.09 25.65 5.74
CA VAL A 39 -49.20 24.44 5.67
C VAL A 39 -48.26 24.60 4.48
N GLN A 40 -46.98 24.42 4.72
CA GLN A 40 -45.97 24.27 3.65
C GLN A 40 -45.50 22.81 3.63
N ASP A 41 -45.84 22.11 2.55
CA ASP A 41 -45.43 20.73 2.32
C ASP A 41 -44.09 20.69 1.62
N LEU A 42 -43.10 20.09 2.26
CA LEU A 42 -41.74 19.86 1.71
C LEU A 42 -41.65 18.59 0.88
N LYS A 43 -42.76 17.86 0.75
CA LYS A 43 -42.80 16.54 0.07
C LYS A 43 -41.79 15.56 0.67
N SER A 44 -41.17 14.75 -0.18
CA SER A 44 -40.17 13.78 0.25
C SER A 44 -38.79 14.45 0.28
N VAL A 45 -38.17 14.44 1.43
CA VAL A 45 -36.76 14.83 1.61
C VAL A 45 -35.91 13.57 1.61
N ILE A 46 -35.02 13.46 0.63
CA ILE A 46 -34.12 12.29 0.48
C ILE A 46 -32.82 12.59 1.22
N ILE A 47 -32.54 11.84 2.27
CA ILE A 47 -31.25 11.84 2.95
C ILE A 47 -30.39 10.70 2.39
N VAL A 48 -29.10 10.99 2.16
CA VAL A 48 -28.15 10.05 1.58
C VAL A 48 -27.41 9.34 2.69
N PRO A 49 -27.33 7.98 2.70
CA PRO A 49 -26.54 7.26 3.69
C PRO A 49 -25.09 7.73 3.72
N SER A 50 -24.55 7.88 4.90
CA SER A 50 -23.13 8.19 5.12
C SER A 50 -22.26 7.08 4.50
N GLY A 51 -21.28 7.45 3.70
CA GLY A 51 -20.42 6.49 3.01
C GLY A 51 -20.89 6.08 1.61
N GLN A 52 -22.10 6.48 1.18
CA GLN A 52 -22.53 6.34 -0.21
C GLN A 52 -22.29 7.62 -1.03
N SER A 53 -21.24 8.36 -0.74
CA SER A 53 -20.78 9.40 -1.65
C SER A 53 -20.61 8.76 -3.04
N ALA A 54 -21.28 9.33 -4.04
CA ALA A 54 -21.09 8.92 -5.42
C ALA A 54 -19.60 9.17 -5.74
N VAL A 55 -18.79 8.13 -5.57
CA VAL A 55 -17.42 8.14 -6.06
C VAL A 55 -17.55 8.32 -7.56
N LEU A 56 -17.25 9.50 -8.03
CA LEU A 56 -17.04 9.74 -9.44
C LEU A 56 -16.03 8.73 -9.93
N ASP A 57 -16.13 8.29 -11.17
CA ASP A 57 -15.22 7.30 -11.78
C ASP A 57 -13.73 7.67 -11.71
N ASP A 58 -13.40 8.87 -11.22
CA ASP A 58 -12.04 9.38 -10.97
C ASP A 58 -11.28 8.63 -9.86
N ALA A 59 -11.96 7.85 -9.03
CA ALA A 59 -11.34 6.95 -8.06
C ALA A 59 -10.40 5.90 -8.70
N VAL A 60 -10.52 5.70 -9.97
CA VAL A 60 -9.71 4.80 -10.80
C VAL A 60 -8.23 5.18 -10.85
N PHE A 61 -7.90 6.43 -10.64
CA PHE A 61 -6.56 6.97 -10.82
C PHE A 61 -5.69 6.96 -9.56
N ALA A 62 -6.24 6.57 -8.41
CA ALA A 62 -5.54 6.63 -7.13
C ALA A 62 -4.63 5.43 -6.82
N GLU A 63 -4.53 4.46 -7.71
CA GLU A 63 -3.88 3.17 -7.41
C GLU A 63 -2.40 3.11 -7.72
N PHE A 64 -1.73 4.24 -7.84
CA PHE A 64 -0.43 4.27 -8.44
C PHE A 64 0.69 4.39 -7.45
N ASP A 65 1.65 3.50 -7.65
CA ASP A 65 3.03 3.60 -7.23
C ASP A 65 3.38 3.08 -5.84
N SER A 66 3.14 1.79 -5.64
CA SER A 66 3.87 1.02 -4.62
C SER A 66 5.23 0.53 -5.13
N ASP A 67 5.76 1.13 -6.21
CA ASP A 67 6.89 0.56 -6.95
C ASP A 67 8.26 1.10 -6.58
N SER A 68 8.32 2.07 -5.74
CA SER A 68 9.60 2.39 -5.15
C SER A 68 9.86 1.45 -3.99
N SER A 69 11.07 0.98 -3.90
CA SER A 69 11.61 0.33 -2.70
C SER A 69 11.58 1.27 -1.48
N SER A 70 11.08 2.50 -1.63
CA SER A 70 10.81 3.45 -0.57
C SER A 70 9.31 3.45 -0.28
N SER A 71 9.01 3.22 0.96
CA SER A 71 7.70 3.20 1.58
C SER A 71 6.88 4.47 1.44
N ASP A 72 7.50 5.56 0.99
CA ASP A 72 6.96 6.91 1.06
C ASP A 72 6.08 7.30 -0.13
N THR A 73 5.78 6.37 -1.04
CA THR A 73 5.23 6.69 -2.35
C THR A 73 3.85 6.10 -2.66
N GLN A 74 3.07 5.74 -1.65
CA GLN A 74 1.71 5.27 -1.88
C GLN A 74 0.79 6.41 -2.36
N ALA A 75 0.07 6.14 -3.44
CA ALA A 75 -0.98 7.03 -3.90
C ALA A 75 -2.10 7.12 -2.87
N LEU A 76 -2.67 8.30 -2.74
CA LEU A 76 -3.86 8.51 -1.93
C LEU A 76 -5.02 7.66 -2.42
N PRO A 77 -5.71 6.99 -1.50
CA PRO A 77 -6.93 6.31 -1.84
C PRO A 77 -8.00 7.33 -2.27
N SER A 78 -8.78 6.93 -3.27
CA SER A 78 -10.02 7.62 -3.66
C SER A 78 -10.99 7.89 -2.50
N SER A 79 -10.83 7.13 -1.43
CA SER A 79 -11.55 7.31 -0.17
C SER A 79 -11.41 8.71 0.43
N LEU A 80 -10.28 9.39 0.26
CA LEU A 80 -10.13 10.77 0.75
C LEU A 80 -10.89 11.79 -0.09
N SER A 81 -11.01 11.59 -1.40
CA SER A 81 -11.83 12.45 -2.26
C SER A 81 -13.34 12.26 -2.00
N SER A 82 -13.75 11.13 -1.44
CA SER A 82 -15.12 10.87 -0.98
C SER A 82 -15.34 11.11 0.50
N SER A 83 -14.33 11.62 1.21
CA SER A 83 -14.41 11.94 2.64
C SER A 83 -15.46 13.03 2.90
N LYS A 84 -16.18 12.90 4.01
CA LYS A 84 -17.05 13.98 4.54
C LYS A 84 -16.26 15.18 5.04
N ASP A 85 -15.00 14.99 5.35
CA ASP A 85 -14.10 16.03 5.77
C ASP A 85 -13.84 17.01 4.61
N LEU A 86 -14.26 18.25 4.77
CA LEU A 86 -14.21 19.26 3.73
C LEU A 86 -12.77 19.52 3.23
N PHE A 87 -11.80 19.54 4.15
CA PHE A 87 -10.39 19.74 3.79
C PHE A 87 -9.86 18.56 2.97
N ASN A 88 -10.01 17.33 3.47
CA ASN A 88 -9.51 16.15 2.80
C ASN A 88 -10.17 15.93 1.43
N ASN A 89 -11.45 16.19 1.32
CA ASN A 89 -12.19 16.11 0.05
C ASN A 89 -11.61 17.05 -1.00
N ILE A 90 -11.33 18.31 -0.64
CA ILE A 90 -10.81 19.31 -1.57
C ILE A 90 -9.31 19.07 -1.84
N ALA A 91 -8.52 18.84 -0.79
CA ALA A 91 -7.07 18.69 -0.90
C ALA A 91 -6.64 17.41 -1.67
N SER A 92 -7.47 16.38 -1.65
CA SER A 92 -7.21 15.14 -2.38
C SER A 92 -7.52 15.23 -3.88
N TYR A 93 -8.12 16.31 -4.36
CA TYR A 93 -8.35 16.51 -5.79
C TYR A 93 -7.03 16.66 -6.57
N ARG A 94 -6.92 15.97 -7.71
CA ARG A 94 -5.68 15.90 -8.48
C ARG A 94 -5.90 16.15 -9.96
N PHE A 95 -5.06 17.00 -10.55
CA PHE A 95 -4.92 17.15 -12.00
C PHE A 95 -3.92 16.17 -12.63
N SER A 96 -2.97 15.70 -11.83
CA SER A 96 -1.87 14.85 -12.25
C SER A 96 -1.53 13.85 -11.15
N GLU A 97 -0.53 13.00 -11.37
CA GLU A 97 0.00 12.09 -10.34
C GLU A 97 0.69 12.88 -9.22
N MET A 98 -0.08 13.53 -8.39
CA MET A 98 0.41 14.11 -7.15
C MET A 98 0.28 13.11 -6.00
N ARG A 99 1.28 13.10 -5.15
CA ARG A 99 1.27 12.34 -3.90
C ARG A 99 0.90 13.28 -2.77
N PHE A 100 -0.07 12.89 -2.00
CA PHE A 100 -0.52 13.64 -0.83
C PHE A 100 -0.53 12.70 0.36
N ASN A 101 0.14 13.05 1.43
CA ASN A 101 0.07 12.36 2.71
C ASN A 101 -0.73 13.19 3.69
N VAL A 102 -1.75 12.60 4.32
CA VAL A 102 -2.52 13.28 5.36
C VAL A 102 -1.56 13.71 6.46
N ARG A 103 -1.46 15.02 6.69
CA ARG A 103 -0.59 15.61 7.74
C ARG A 103 0.87 15.15 7.68
N GLY A 104 1.36 14.78 6.48
CA GLY A 104 2.71 14.25 6.28
C GLY A 104 2.94 12.85 6.86
N TYR A 105 1.91 12.17 7.39
CA TYR A 105 2.06 10.82 7.93
C TYR A 105 2.36 9.81 6.83
N ASP A 106 3.19 8.83 7.18
CA ASP A 106 3.39 7.64 6.36
C ASP A 106 2.08 6.83 6.27
N SER A 107 1.80 6.27 5.10
CA SER A 107 0.56 5.53 4.84
C SER A 107 0.35 4.30 5.73
N GLN A 108 1.39 3.79 6.39
CA GLN A 108 1.27 2.72 7.39
C GLN A 108 0.41 3.11 8.61
N TYR A 109 0.22 4.40 8.84
CA TYR A 109 -0.61 4.94 9.93
C TYR A 109 -2.08 5.14 9.55
N SER A 110 -2.46 4.78 8.32
CA SER A 110 -3.85 4.73 7.87
C SER A 110 -4.31 3.27 7.77
N ASP A 111 -5.39 2.92 8.42
CA ASP A 111 -5.90 1.55 8.44
C ASP A 111 -6.89 1.31 7.31
N ILE A 112 -6.68 0.21 6.58
CA ILE A 112 -7.52 -0.19 5.46
C ILE A 112 -8.18 -1.53 5.78
N TYR A 113 -9.50 -1.52 5.76
CA TYR A 113 -10.35 -2.67 6.01
C TYR A 113 -11.10 -3.08 4.74
N LEU A 114 -11.31 -4.37 4.59
CA LEU A 114 -12.19 -4.95 3.59
C LEU A 114 -13.18 -5.86 4.30
N ASN A 115 -14.49 -5.55 4.20
CA ASN A 115 -15.55 -6.28 4.87
C ASN A 115 -15.30 -6.48 6.39
N GLY A 116 -14.71 -5.48 7.07
CA GLY A 116 -14.43 -5.52 8.50
C GLY A 116 -13.13 -6.21 8.92
N ILE A 117 -12.30 -6.64 7.98
CA ILE A 117 -10.96 -7.21 8.25
C ILE A 117 -9.88 -6.21 7.82
N ARG A 118 -8.88 -5.97 8.66
CA ARG A 118 -7.72 -5.12 8.34
C ARG A 118 -6.80 -5.82 7.34
N PHE A 119 -6.48 -5.14 6.25
CA PHE A 119 -5.67 -5.66 5.15
C PHE A 119 -4.32 -4.95 4.94
N ASN A 120 -3.96 -3.96 5.75
CA ASN A 120 -2.62 -3.40 5.68
C ASN A 120 -1.57 -4.52 5.60
N ASP A 121 -0.54 -4.33 4.79
CA ASP A 121 0.49 -5.34 4.59
C ASP A 121 1.14 -5.74 5.94
N ALA A 122 1.23 -7.04 6.19
CA ALA A 122 1.68 -7.58 7.47
C ALA A 122 3.15 -7.23 7.79
N MET A 123 3.97 -7.10 6.76
CA MET A 123 5.41 -6.91 6.91
C MET A 123 5.82 -5.44 6.96
N THR A 124 5.10 -4.59 6.23
CA THR A 124 5.41 -3.16 6.07
C THR A 124 4.40 -2.21 6.71
N GLY A 125 3.16 -2.65 6.91
CA GLY A 125 2.06 -1.83 7.40
C GLY A 125 1.34 -1.01 6.32
N TYR A 126 1.83 -0.99 5.05
CA TYR A 126 1.25 -0.16 4.01
C TYR A 126 -0.11 -0.63 3.53
N GLY A 127 -0.90 0.31 3.00
CA GLY A 127 -2.23 0.03 2.47
C GLY A 127 -2.20 -0.87 1.23
N PRO A 128 -3.11 -1.82 1.11
CA PRO A 128 -3.09 -2.89 0.11
C PRO A 128 -3.90 -2.58 -1.14
N TRP A 129 -3.99 -1.34 -1.57
CA TRP A 129 -4.91 -0.88 -2.63
C TRP A 129 -4.75 -1.62 -3.96
N SER A 130 -3.56 -2.15 -4.24
CA SER A 130 -3.30 -2.94 -5.45
C SER A 130 -4.06 -4.27 -5.49
N LEU A 131 -4.45 -4.84 -4.34
CA LEU A 131 -5.09 -6.15 -4.25
C LEU A 131 -6.49 -6.20 -4.87
N TRP A 132 -7.20 -5.06 -4.93
CA TRP A 132 -8.53 -4.93 -5.54
C TRP A 132 -8.62 -3.83 -6.59
N SER A 133 -7.47 -3.48 -7.13
CA SER A 133 -7.31 -2.54 -8.22
C SER A 133 -8.17 -2.92 -9.44
N GLY A 134 -8.95 -1.98 -9.98
CA GLY A 134 -9.84 -2.24 -11.13
C GLY A 134 -11.22 -2.79 -10.80
N LEU A 135 -11.52 -3.09 -9.55
CA LEU A 135 -12.82 -3.58 -9.10
C LEU A 135 -13.75 -2.45 -8.62
N ASN A 136 -13.75 -1.31 -9.28
CA ASN A 136 -14.40 -0.08 -8.84
C ASN A 136 -15.88 -0.23 -8.44
N ASP A 137 -16.64 -1.04 -9.18
CA ASP A 137 -18.06 -1.27 -8.83
C ASP A 137 -18.22 -2.12 -7.56
N ALA A 138 -17.33 -3.11 -7.36
CA ALA A 138 -17.36 -3.98 -6.20
C ALA A 138 -16.85 -3.28 -4.93
N THR A 139 -15.91 -2.32 -5.08
CA THR A 139 -15.28 -1.60 -3.99
C THR A 139 -15.83 -0.19 -3.78
N ARG A 140 -16.96 0.13 -4.41
CA ARG A 140 -17.58 1.45 -4.39
C ARG A 140 -18.10 1.86 -3.02
N ASN A 141 -18.63 0.90 -2.26
CA ASN A 141 -19.19 1.16 -0.95
C ASN A 141 -18.05 1.22 0.07
N GLN A 142 -17.75 2.43 0.55
CA GLN A 142 -16.66 2.69 1.46
C GLN A 142 -17.16 3.53 2.64
N GLU A 143 -16.68 3.20 3.82
CA GLU A 143 -16.87 3.94 5.05
C GLU A 143 -15.52 4.56 5.44
N ASN A 144 -15.48 5.89 5.52
CA ASN A 144 -14.26 6.63 5.80
C ASN A 144 -14.35 7.33 7.14
N TYR A 145 -13.35 7.10 7.97
CA TYR A 145 -13.17 7.73 9.27
C TYR A 145 -11.87 8.54 9.23
N THR A 146 -11.96 9.83 9.45
CA THR A 146 -10.82 10.74 9.33
C THR A 146 -10.12 10.95 10.67
N GLY A 147 -8.79 11.08 10.63
CA GLY A 147 -7.99 11.35 11.81
C GLY A 147 -8.22 10.35 12.95
N LEU A 148 -8.67 10.84 14.11
CA LEU A 148 -8.83 10.06 15.33
C LEU A 148 -10.26 9.60 15.61
N GLU A 149 -11.16 9.68 14.64
CA GLU A 149 -12.56 9.25 14.79
C GLU A 149 -12.69 7.78 15.22
N ALA A 150 -13.73 7.50 16.02
CA ALA A 150 -14.08 6.13 16.41
C ALA A 150 -14.76 5.40 15.24
N SER A 151 -14.50 4.10 15.09
CA SER A 151 -15.06 3.27 14.04
C SER A 151 -15.76 2.03 14.57
N ASP A 152 -16.52 1.36 13.69
CA ASP A 152 -17.21 0.11 13.99
C ASP A 152 -16.35 -1.16 13.79
N PHE A 153 -15.12 -1.02 13.35
CA PHE A 153 -14.28 -2.15 12.91
C PHE A 153 -12.96 -2.26 13.68
N GLY A 154 -12.58 -1.22 14.42
CA GLY A 154 -11.33 -1.17 15.19
C GLY A 154 -11.09 0.22 15.76
N ILE A 155 -9.90 0.43 16.29
CA ILE A 155 -9.50 1.73 16.85
C ILE A 155 -9.06 2.69 15.73
N GLY A 156 -8.47 2.18 14.67
CA GLY A 156 -7.92 2.96 13.54
C GLY A 156 -6.58 3.64 13.88
N GLY A 157 -5.79 3.93 12.85
CA GLY A 157 -4.53 4.68 12.95
C GLY A 157 -4.74 6.19 13.09
N ILE A 158 -3.64 6.94 13.24
CA ILE A 158 -3.67 8.42 13.31
C ILE A 158 -3.98 9.07 11.95
N GLY A 159 -3.74 8.36 10.84
CA GLY A 159 -4.08 8.80 9.48
C GLY A 159 -5.52 8.49 9.06
N GLY A 160 -6.35 7.98 10.00
CA GLY A 160 -7.73 7.58 9.73
C GLY A 160 -7.88 6.11 9.33
N MET A 161 -9.10 5.76 8.95
CA MET A 161 -9.47 4.40 8.58
C MET A 161 -10.46 4.40 7.42
N THR A 162 -10.31 3.43 6.53
CA THR A 162 -11.27 3.16 5.45
C THR A 162 -11.72 1.71 5.52
N ASN A 163 -13.02 1.46 5.51
CA ASN A 163 -13.59 0.12 5.33
C ASN A 163 -14.29 0.02 3.97
N VAL A 164 -13.86 -0.93 3.14
CA VAL A 164 -14.46 -1.23 1.85
C VAL A 164 -15.46 -2.36 2.03
N ASN A 165 -16.72 -2.13 1.69
CA ASN A 165 -17.79 -3.14 1.75
C ASN A 165 -18.00 -3.79 0.38
N ALA A 166 -17.31 -4.90 0.14
CA ALA A 166 -17.35 -5.65 -1.14
C ALA A 166 -18.14 -6.96 -1.00
N ARG A 167 -19.45 -6.86 -0.72
CA ARG A 167 -20.38 -8.00 -0.62
C ARG A 167 -21.46 -7.91 -1.69
N ALA A 168 -22.10 -9.06 -2.02
CA ALA A 168 -23.11 -9.11 -3.07
C ALA A 168 -24.29 -8.16 -2.82
N SER A 169 -24.75 -8.03 -1.57
CA SER A 169 -25.84 -7.14 -1.20
C SER A 169 -25.49 -5.65 -1.33
N GLN A 170 -24.20 -5.31 -1.32
CA GLN A 170 -23.71 -3.93 -1.41
C GLN A 170 -23.50 -3.48 -2.86
N MET A 171 -23.50 -4.38 -3.82
CA MET A 171 -23.44 -4.03 -5.24
C MET A 171 -24.78 -3.54 -5.78
N ARG A 172 -24.73 -2.51 -6.60
CA ARG A 172 -25.92 -2.00 -7.28
C ARG A 172 -26.56 -3.09 -8.15
N LYS A 173 -27.89 -3.22 -8.05
CA LYS A 173 -28.67 -4.14 -8.87
C LYS A 173 -28.56 -3.77 -10.35
N GLY A 174 -28.39 -4.79 -11.19
CA GLY A 174 -28.38 -4.68 -12.64
C GLY A 174 -27.03 -4.99 -13.27
N PHE A 175 -27.00 -4.96 -14.58
CA PHE A 175 -25.82 -5.18 -15.40
C PHE A 175 -25.19 -3.84 -15.80
N ARG A 176 -23.87 -3.77 -15.74
CA ARG A 176 -23.12 -2.57 -16.11
C ARG A 176 -21.90 -2.93 -16.94
N VAL A 177 -21.65 -2.15 -17.97
CA VAL A 177 -20.44 -2.16 -18.77
C VAL A 177 -19.81 -0.77 -18.70
N SER A 178 -18.53 -0.71 -18.43
CA SER A 178 -17.75 0.53 -18.42
C SER A 178 -16.55 0.36 -19.34
N VAL A 179 -16.35 1.30 -20.23
CA VAL A 179 -15.18 1.40 -21.09
C VAL A 179 -14.64 2.82 -20.98
N SER A 180 -13.35 2.94 -20.74
CA SER A 180 -12.68 4.24 -20.70
C SER A 180 -11.32 4.20 -21.38
N ASN A 181 -10.91 5.35 -21.86
CA ASN A 181 -9.60 5.61 -22.43
C ASN A 181 -8.96 6.77 -21.69
N GLY A 182 -7.72 6.64 -21.31
CA GLY A 182 -6.95 7.64 -20.57
C GLY A 182 -5.53 7.75 -21.10
N ASN A 183 -4.77 8.67 -20.55
CA ASN A 183 -3.39 8.93 -20.95
C ASN A 183 -2.40 8.83 -19.79
N GLN A 184 -2.80 8.18 -18.71
CA GLN A 184 -1.92 7.95 -17.54
C GLN A 184 -1.23 6.58 -17.61
N MET A 185 -1.23 5.78 -16.54
CA MET A 185 -0.54 4.48 -16.53
C MET A 185 -1.13 3.46 -17.51
N TYR A 186 -2.44 3.53 -17.78
CA TYR A 186 -3.07 2.69 -18.80
C TYR A 186 -3.85 3.56 -19.80
N ARG A 187 -3.93 3.08 -21.02
CA ARG A 187 -4.67 3.75 -22.11
C ARG A 187 -6.10 3.24 -22.23
N PHE A 188 -6.30 1.96 -21.98
CA PHE A 188 -7.59 1.30 -22.15
C PHE A 188 -8.01 0.61 -20.87
N ARG A 189 -9.28 0.76 -20.49
CA ARG A 189 -9.95 0.03 -19.44
C ARG A 189 -11.30 -0.46 -19.92
N ALA A 190 -11.60 -1.71 -19.60
CA ALA A 190 -12.95 -2.26 -19.74
C ALA A 190 -13.32 -3.01 -18.46
N MET A 191 -14.59 -2.89 -18.05
CA MET A 191 -15.12 -3.59 -16.88
C MET A 191 -16.57 -3.99 -17.17
N VAL A 192 -16.92 -5.20 -16.73
CA VAL A 192 -18.30 -5.71 -16.75
C VAL A 192 -18.64 -6.13 -15.32
N SER A 193 -19.77 -5.67 -14.82
CA SER A 193 -20.26 -6.02 -13.50
C SER A 193 -21.76 -6.32 -13.50
N TYR A 194 -22.16 -7.18 -12.55
CA TYR A 194 -23.55 -7.54 -12.34
C TYR A 194 -23.83 -7.70 -10.85
N GLY A 195 -24.94 -7.15 -10.38
CA GLY A 195 -25.51 -7.38 -9.07
C GLY A 195 -26.97 -7.81 -9.20
N SER A 196 -27.34 -8.91 -8.56
CA SER A 196 -28.74 -9.35 -8.54
C SER A 196 -29.65 -8.47 -7.67
N GLY A 197 -29.05 -7.75 -6.71
CA GLY A 197 -29.76 -7.27 -5.54
C GLY A 197 -30.23 -8.46 -4.67
N GLN A 198 -31.00 -8.18 -3.64
CA GLN A 198 -31.61 -9.24 -2.82
C GLN A 198 -32.81 -9.86 -3.57
N LEU A 199 -32.77 -11.17 -3.78
CA LEU A 199 -33.84 -11.94 -4.39
C LEU A 199 -34.87 -12.38 -3.32
N ASP A 200 -36.10 -12.72 -3.74
CA ASP A 200 -37.20 -13.13 -2.83
C ASP A 200 -36.82 -14.36 -1.99
N ASN A 201 -35.97 -15.22 -2.51
CA ASN A 201 -35.45 -16.40 -1.80
C ASN A 201 -34.32 -16.07 -0.83
N GLY A 202 -33.99 -14.78 -0.61
CA GLY A 202 -32.95 -14.30 0.29
C GLY A 202 -31.50 -14.40 -0.23
N TRP A 203 -31.28 -14.80 -1.48
CA TRP A 203 -29.98 -14.79 -2.09
C TRP A 203 -29.64 -13.43 -2.72
N SER A 204 -28.36 -13.09 -2.71
CA SER A 204 -27.77 -12.01 -3.51
C SER A 204 -26.52 -12.53 -4.19
N TYR A 205 -26.33 -12.21 -5.47
CA TYR A 205 -25.16 -12.59 -6.24
C TYR A 205 -24.55 -11.35 -6.89
N ALA A 206 -23.24 -11.30 -6.94
CA ALA A 206 -22.54 -10.24 -7.63
C ALA A 206 -21.27 -10.77 -8.28
N PHE A 207 -20.92 -10.25 -9.45
CA PHE A 207 -19.63 -10.47 -10.08
C PHE A 207 -19.15 -9.22 -10.79
N SER A 208 -17.85 -9.08 -10.92
CA SER A 208 -17.19 -8.07 -11.72
C SER A 208 -15.92 -8.63 -12.32
N VAL A 209 -15.69 -8.33 -13.60
CA VAL A 209 -14.45 -8.63 -14.29
C VAL A 209 -13.98 -7.40 -15.03
N GLY A 210 -12.69 -7.14 -15.03
CA GLY A 210 -12.12 -5.96 -15.67
C GLY A 210 -10.74 -6.21 -16.23
N THR A 211 -10.32 -5.31 -17.11
CA THR A 211 -8.96 -5.23 -17.61
C THR A 211 -8.53 -3.79 -17.75
N ARG A 212 -7.26 -3.54 -17.52
CA ARG A 212 -6.57 -2.28 -17.80
C ARG A 212 -5.32 -2.59 -18.59
N GLN A 213 -5.17 -1.93 -19.73
CA GLN A 213 -4.08 -2.18 -20.65
C GLN A 213 -3.40 -0.85 -20.98
N GLY A 214 -2.10 -0.79 -20.71
CA GLY A 214 -1.25 0.33 -21.06
C GLY A 214 0.01 -0.19 -21.70
N GLY A 215 0.20 0.07 -22.99
CA GLY A 215 1.48 -0.14 -23.67
C GLY A 215 2.54 0.80 -23.12
N ASN A 216 3.66 0.97 -23.83
CA ASN A 216 4.69 1.93 -23.42
C ASN A 216 4.09 3.30 -23.11
N GLY A 217 4.37 3.78 -21.90
CA GLY A 217 4.02 5.12 -21.47
C GLY A 217 4.92 6.19 -22.07
N TYR A 218 5.08 7.32 -21.39
CA TYR A 218 6.03 8.37 -21.78
C TYR A 218 7.48 7.91 -21.59
N VAL A 219 7.73 7.05 -20.60
CA VAL A 219 9.04 6.44 -20.35
C VAL A 219 9.07 5.09 -21.02
N ASP A 220 10.11 4.85 -21.82
CA ASP A 220 10.27 3.61 -22.55
C ASP A 220 10.30 2.39 -21.65
N GLY A 221 9.62 1.32 -22.07
CA GLY A 221 9.51 0.06 -21.34
C GLY A 221 8.67 0.11 -20.06
N VAL A 222 8.06 1.26 -19.74
CA VAL A 222 7.07 1.37 -18.67
C VAL A 222 5.70 1.06 -19.24
N TYR A 223 5.12 -0.04 -18.81
CA TYR A 223 3.81 -0.52 -19.23
C TYR A 223 3.02 -1.03 -18.03
N TYR A 224 1.71 -1.11 -18.18
CA TYR A 224 0.82 -1.63 -17.16
C TYR A 224 -0.29 -2.48 -17.77
N ASN A 225 -0.31 -3.75 -17.41
CA ASN A 225 -1.34 -4.69 -17.82
C ASN A 225 -1.95 -5.32 -16.57
N SER A 226 -3.25 -5.19 -16.40
CA SER A 226 -3.92 -5.83 -15.28
C SER A 226 -5.26 -6.40 -15.66
N TYR A 227 -5.64 -7.43 -14.94
CA TYR A 227 -6.97 -8.02 -14.93
C TYR A 227 -7.51 -7.90 -13.52
N SER A 228 -8.80 -7.95 -13.39
CA SER A 228 -9.45 -7.97 -12.09
C SER A 228 -10.67 -8.86 -12.13
N TYR A 229 -10.93 -9.57 -11.04
CA TYR A 229 -12.13 -10.38 -10.91
C TYR A 229 -12.65 -10.34 -9.48
N PHE A 230 -13.97 -10.35 -9.39
CA PHE A 230 -14.72 -10.36 -8.14
C PHE A 230 -15.94 -11.26 -8.31
N ALA A 231 -16.21 -12.07 -7.30
CA ALA A 231 -17.44 -12.86 -7.17
C ALA A 231 -17.89 -12.87 -5.72
N SER A 232 -19.16 -12.63 -5.47
CA SER A 232 -19.74 -12.72 -4.13
C SER A 232 -21.12 -13.35 -4.18
N ALA A 233 -21.39 -14.23 -3.22
CA ALA A 233 -22.70 -14.81 -2.99
C ALA A 233 -23.06 -14.59 -1.52
N GLU A 234 -24.25 -14.05 -1.27
CA GLU A 234 -24.75 -13.76 0.07
C GLU A 234 -26.13 -14.40 0.25
N LYS A 235 -26.36 -15.01 1.40
CA LYS A 235 -27.65 -15.60 1.77
C LYS A 235 -28.14 -15.01 3.06
N LEU A 236 -29.36 -14.51 3.04
CA LEU A 236 -30.16 -14.15 4.20
C LEU A 236 -30.96 -15.37 4.65
N PHE A 237 -30.73 -15.86 5.88
CA PHE A 237 -31.46 -16.96 6.52
C PHE A 237 -32.44 -16.37 7.53
N GLY A 238 -33.74 -16.62 7.31
CA GLY A 238 -34.76 -15.93 8.07
C GLY A 238 -34.70 -14.42 7.86
N GLN A 239 -34.80 -13.66 8.95
CA GLN A 239 -34.69 -12.19 8.91
C GLN A 239 -33.40 -11.66 9.54
N ASN A 240 -32.67 -12.50 10.25
CA ASN A 240 -31.66 -12.05 11.21
C ASN A 240 -30.23 -12.56 10.90
N HIS A 241 -30.04 -13.51 10.00
CA HIS A 241 -28.74 -14.11 9.74
C HIS A 241 -28.32 -13.92 8.29
N ARG A 242 -27.13 -13.42 8.06
CA ARG A 242 -26.51 -13.27 6.74
C ARG A 242 -25.19 -13.98 6.69
N LEU A 243 -24.95 -14.70 5.62
CA LEU A 243 -23.67 -15.34 5.33
C LEU A 243 -23.24 -14.94 3.92
N ALA A 244 -22.06 -14.37 3.78
CA ALA A 244 -21.51 -13.96 2.50
C ALA A 244 -20.16 -14.62 2.25
N LEU A 245 -20.00 -15.20 1.07
CA LEU A 245 -18.72 -15.67 0.54
C LEU A 245 -18.27 -14.68 -0.55
N THR A 246 -17.05 -14.19 -0.45
CA THR A 246 -16.47 -13.24 -1.42
C THR A 246 -15.10 -13.74 -1.87
N LEU A 247 -14.86 -13.69 -3.18
CA LEU A 247 -13.60 -13.96 -3.84
C LEU A 247 -13.23 -12.76 -4.70
N LEU A 248 -11.99 -12.30 -4.59
CA LEU A 248 -11.49 -11.22 -5.44
C LEU A 248 -9.96 -11.30 -5.63
N ALA A 249 -9.50 -10.76 -6.75
CA ALA A 249 -8.09 -10.49 -7.03
C ALA A 249 -7.92 -9.51 -8.17
N SER A 250 -6.73 -8.93 -8.24
CA SER A 250 -6.31 -8.01 -9.32
C SER A 250 -4.91 -8.36 -9.82
N PRO A 251 -4.75 -9.48 -10.56
CA PRO A 251 -3.47 -9.82 -11.15
C PRO A 251 -2.97 -8.70 -12.06
N SER A 252 -1.70 -8.34 -11.92
CA SER A 252 -1.09 -7.28 -12.69
C SER A 252 0.35 -7.58 -13.07
N GLU A 253 0.74 -7.11 -14.25
CA GLU A 253 2.12 -7.07 -14.72
C GLU A 253 2.45 -5.64 -15.14
N ARG A 254 3.58 -5.12 -14.67
CA ARG A 254 4.02 -3.78 -15.04
C ARG A 254 5.53 -3.67 -15.14
N GLY A 255 5.99 -2.97 -16.17
CA GLY A 255 7.36 -2.53 -16.32
C GLY A 255 7.62 -1.32 -15.42
N ALA A 256 8.64 -1.42 -14.57
CA ALA A 256 8.98 -0.36 -13.64
C ALA A 256 9.83 0.72 -14.29
N GLN A 257 9.62 1.94 -13.83
CA GLN A 257 10.47 3.08 -14.07
C GLN A 257 11.52 3.18 -12.97
N GLN A 258 12.70 3.65 -13.29
CA GLN A 258 13.70 4.07 -12.32
C GLN A 258 14.21 5.45 -12.70
N ALA A 259 14.24 6.36 -11.74
CA ALA A 259 14.88 7.66 -11.91
C ALA A 259 16.40 7.47 -12.06
N SER A 260 17.01 8.35 -12.83
CA SER A 260 18.45 8.45 -13.01
C SER A 260 18.97 9.81 -12.53
N THR A 261 20.23 10.13 -12.79
CA THR A 261 20.82 11.42 -12.43
C THR A 261 20.59 12.45 -13.53
N ASP A 262 20.59 13.74 -13.18
CA ASP A 262 20.52 14.84 -14.15
C ASP A 262 21.64 14.76 -15.18
N GLU A 263 22.81 14.33 -14.75
CA GLU A 263 23.97 14.10 -15.62
C GLU A 263 23.69 13.02 -16.68
N ALA A 264 23.06 11.89 -16.30
CA ALA A 264 22.69 10.83 -17.24
C ALA A 264 21.62 11.31 -18.22
N TYR A 265 20.59 12.03 -17.76
CA TYR A 265 19.59 12.62 -18.64
C TYR A 265 20.18 13.59 -19.66
N ALA A 266 21.12 14.45 -19.22
CA ALA A 266 21.81 15.37 -20.11
C ALA A 266 22.73 14.63 -21.11
N LEU A 267 23.46 13.61 -20.65
CA LEU A 267 24.40 12.83 -21.46
C LEU A 267 23.69 12.07 -22.59
N PHE A 268 22.53 11.46 -22.29
CA PHE A 268 21.74 10.72 -23.27
C PHE A 268 20.75 11.61 -24.06
N GLY A 269 20.61 12.89 -23.68
CA GLY A 269 19.67 13.82 -24.31
C GLY A 269 18.21 13.40 -24.18
N ASN A 270 17.88 12.65 -23.12
CA ASN A 270 16.56 12.03 -22.94
C ASN A 270 16.10 12.11 -21.48
N ASN A 271 15.13 12.99 -21.18
CA ASN A 271 14.52 13.12 -19.85
C ASN A 271 13.62 11.95 -19.46
N TYR A 272 13.32 11.05 -20.38
CA TYR A 272 12.54 9.82 -20.17
C TYR A 272 13.42 8.56 -20.12
N TYR A 273 14.73 8.74 -20.01
CA TYR A 273 15.67 7.64 -19.89
C TYR A 273 15.35 6.74 -18.69
N ASN A 274 15.37 5.43 -18.92
CA ASN A 274 15.13 4.41 -17.91
C ASN A 274 16.27 3.37 -17.96
N PRO A 275 17.15 3.32 -16.94
CA PRO A 275 18.32 2.45 -16.94
C PRO A 275 18.01 0.95 -16.91
N ASN A 276 16.75 0.57 -16.67
CA ASN A 276 16.31 -0.83 -16.65
C ASN A 276 15.91 -1.37 -18.03
N VAL A 277 15.91 -0.53 -19.05
CA VAL A 277 15.35 -0.84 -20.35
C VAL A 277 16.42 -0.94 -21.42
N GLY A 278 16.22 -1.83 -22.37
CA GLY A 278 17.09 -2.02 -23.52
C GLY A 278 16.45 -2.88 -24.60
N TYR A 279 17.27 -3.34 -25.54
CA TYR A 279 16.80 -4.07 -26.70
C TYR A 279 17.27 -5.52 -26.70
N GLN A 280 16.35 -6.41 -27.10
CA GLN A 280 16.61 -7.81 -27.40
C GLN A 280 16.02 -8.12 -28.78
N ALA A 281 16.87 -8.48 -29.74
CA ALA A 281 16.48 -8.73 -31.12
C ALA A 281 15.58 -7.61 -31.68
N GLY A 282 15.94 -6.36 -31.41
CA GLY A 282 15.19 -5.17 -31.83
C GLY A 282 13.88 -4.89 -31.09
N LYS A 283 13.52 -5.68 -30.07
CA LYS A 283 12.34 -5.47 -29.23
C LYS A 283 12.73 -4.86 -27.87
N LEU A 284 11.94 -3.91 -27.44
CA LEU A 284 12.13 -3.27 -26.14
C LEU A 284 11.87 -4.28 -25.02
N ARG A 285 12.77 -4.33 -24.04
CA ARG A 285 12.69 -5.19 -22.86
C ARG A 285 13.04 -4.41 -21.61
N ASN A 286 12.22 -4.52 -20.57
CA ASN A 286 12.46 -3.97 -19.24
C ASN A 286 12.96 -5.11 -18.33
N SER A 287 14.07 -4.89 -17.62
CA SER A 287 14.60 -5.85 -16.65
C SER A 287 13.81 -5.86 -15.33
N ARG A 288 13.15 -4.75 -15.02
CA ARG A 288 12.38 -4.57 -13.79
C ARG A 288 10.88 -4.66 -14.08
N VAL A 289 10.34 -5.84 -13.87
CA VAL A 289 8.91 -6.12 -14.04
C VAL A 289 8.34 -6.60 -12.73
N ARG A 290 7.27 -5.97 -12.27
CA ARG A 290 6.47 -6.47 -11.14
C ARG A 290 5.35 -7.34 -11.70
N ASN A 291 5.21 -8.52 -11.12
CA ASN A 291 4.15 -9.47 -11.44
C ASN A 291 3.47 -9.90 -10.14
N THR A 292 2.18 -9.60 -10.01
CA THR A 292 1.44 -9.89 -8.78
C THR A 292 0.15 -10.63 -9.08
N HIS A 293 -0.15 -11.64 -8.28
CA HIS A 293 -1.44 -12.32 -8.26
C HIS A 293 -1.69 -12.86 -6.85
N GLU A 294 -2.46 -12.15 -6.05
CA GLU A 294 -2.74 -12.46 -4.64
C GLU A 294 -4.26 -12.53 -4.40
N PRO A 295 -4.91 -13.68 -4.69
CA PRO A 295 -6.32 -13.87 -4.43
C PRO A 295 -6.67 -13.75 -2.94
N ILE A 296 -7.85 -13.20 -2.68
CA ILE A 296 -8.46 -13.09 -1.36
C ILE A 296 -9.79 -13.85 -1.37
N VAL A 297 -9.95 -14.76 -0.41
CA VAL A 297 -11.23 -15.44 -0.13
C VAL A 297 -11.70 -14.99 1.24
N MET A 298 -12.95 -14.58 1.35
CA MET A 298 -13.55 -14.10 2.60
C MET A 298 -14.87 -14.76 2.87
N LEU A 299 -15.14 -15.04 4.15
CA LEU A 299 -16.44 -15.45 4.65
C LEU A 299 -16.87 -14.43 5.73
N ASN A 300 -18.04 -13.83 5.53
CA ASN A 300 -18.62 -12.88 6.46
C ASN A 300 -19.96 -13.42 7.00
N TYR A 301 -20.13 -13.36 8.30
CA TYR A 301 -21.38 -13.71 8.97
C TYR A 301 -21.87 -12.51 9.78
N THR A 302 -23.14 -12.17 9.62
CA THR A 302 -23.82 -11.13 10.40
C THR A 302 -25.06 -11.74 11.06
N TRP A 303 -25.21 -11.48 12.34
CA TRP A 303 -26.37 -11.89 13.10
C TRP A 303 -27.01 -10.70 13.83
N ASP A 304 -28.20 -10.30 13.42
CA ASP A 304 -29.04 -9.33 14.11
C ASP A 304 -29.70 -10.02 15.30
N MET A 305 -29.01 -10.04 16.46
CA MET A 305 -29.45 -10.73 17.68
C MET A 305 -30.72 -10.11 18.28
N SER A 306 -30.84 -8.80 18.12
CA SER A 306 -32.03 -8.01 18.49
C SER A 306 -32.05 -6.73 17.65
N GLU A 307 -33.12 -5.93 17.79
CA GLU A 307 -33.19 -4.61 17.14
C GLU A 307 -31.99 -3.70 17.47
N ASN A 308 -31.38 -3.89 18.64
CA ASN A 308 -30.31 -3.06 19.16
C ASN A 308 -28.93 -3.73 19.16
N THR A 309 -28.86 -5.03 18.83
CA THR A 309 -27.60 -5.79 18.97
C THR A 309 -27.30 -6.57 17.71
N ARG A 310 -26.12 -6.33 17.15
CA ARG A 310 -25.61 -7.03 15.98
C ARG A 310 -24.25 -7.65 16.27
N LEU A 311 -24.06 -8.88 15.87
CA LEU A 311 -22.77 -9.57 15.82
C LEU A 311 -22.29 -9.66 14.37
N ASN A 312 -21.03 -9.30 14.12
CA ASN A 312 -20.36 -9.54 12.87
C ASN A 312 -19.12 -10.41 13.11
N ALA A 313 -18.97 -11.44 12.29
CA ALA A 313 -17.78 -12.27 12.25
C ALA A 313 -17.29 -12.37 10.81
N ALA A 314 -15.99 -12.23 10.62
CA ALA A 314 -15.37 -12.30 9.31
C ALA A 314 -14.08 -13.08 9.37
N THR A 315 -13.83 -13.91 8.36
CA THR A 315 -12.52 -14.56 8.18
C THR A 315 -12.05 -14.40 6.75
N SER A 316 -10.75 -14.31 6.56
CA SER A 316 -10.15 -14.19 5.23
C SER A 316 -8.87 -14.99 5.11
N LEU A 317 -8.61 -15.43 3.88
CA LEU A 317 -7.35 -16.04 3.47
C LEU A 317 -6.86 -15.30 2.22
N ARG A 318 -5.65 -14.73 2.29
CA ARG A 318 -4.92 -14.18 1.16
C ARG A 318 -3.71 -15.07 0.87
N PHE A 319 -3.49 -15.38 -0.39
CA PHE A 319 -2.36 -16.21 -0.83
C PHE A 319 -1.98 -15.83 -2.26
N GLY A 320 -0.82 -16.28 -2.73
CA GLY A 320 -0.42 -16.06 -4.12
C GLY A 320 1.03 -15.67 -4.28
N ARG A 321 1.32 -15.03 -5.39
CA ARG A 321 2.67 -14.62 -5.78
C ARG A 321 2.78 -13.11 -5.95
N ASN A 322 3.87 -12.55 -5.45
CA ASN A 322 4.27 -11.17 -5.66
C ASN A 322 5.76 -11.14 -6.02
N GLY A 323 6.03 -11.04 -7.32
CA GLY A 323 7.36 -11.10 -7.88
C GLY A 323 7.82 -9.74 -8.41
N TYR A 324 9.11 -9.44 -8.28
CA TYR A 324 9.75 -8.26 -8.80
C TYR A 324 11.08 -8.62 -9.45
N SER A 325 11.17 -8.50 -10.78
CA SER A 325 12.38 -8.88 -11.49
C SER A 325 13.44 -7.78 -11.47
N ALA A 326 14.70 -8.17 -11.64
CA ALA A 326 15.84 -7.27 -11.79
C ALA A 326 16.95 -7.93 -12.58
N LEU A 327 17.72 -7.13 -13.32
CA LEU A 327 18.98 -7.57 -13.91
C LEU A 327 20.03 -7.72 -12.81
N THR A 328 20.70 -8.84 -12.77
CA THR A 328 21.87 -9.08 -11.91
C THR A 328 23.02 -9.65 -12.73
N TRP A 329 24.26 -9.45 -12.26
CA TRP A 329 25.46 -9.92 -12.96
C TRP A 329 26.55 -10.34 -11.97
N ASN A 330 27.37 -11.25 -12.39
CA ASN A 330 28.60 -11.66 -11.71
C ASN A 330 29.71 -11.89 -12.74
N ALA A 331 30.95 -11.52 -12.40
CA ALA A 331 32.10 -11.58 -13.30
C ALA A 331 31.89 -10.82 -14.63
N GLY A 332 31.10 -9.75 -14.62
CA GLY A 332 30.85 -8.86 -15.75
C GLY A 332 30.82 -7.41 -15.30
N ALA A 333 31.04 -6.47 -16.23
CA ALA A 333 30.90 -5.04 -15.97
C ALA A 333 29.44 -4.66 -15.67
N ASP A 334 29.22 -3.56 -14.93
CA ASP A 334 27.90 -3.01 -14.75
C ASP A 334 27.32 -2.61 -16.12
N PRO A 335 26.19 -3.18 -16.53
CA PRO A 335 25.68 -2.95 -17.88
C PRO A 335 24.83 -1.69 -18.03
N ARG A 336 24.58 -0.96 -16.93
CA ARG A 336 23.69 0.21 -16.93
C ARG A 336 24.41 1.46 -17.41
N GLY A 337 23.76 2.21 -18.27
CA GLY A 337 24.31 3.46 -18.80
C GLY A 337 24.53 4.55 -17.74
N ASP A 338 23.68 4.55 -16.70
CA ASP A 338 23.75 5.50 -15.60
C ASP A 338 24.65 5.06 -14.43
N TYR A 339 25.47 4.05 -14.63
CA TYR A 339 26.41 3.64 -13.59
C TYR A 339 27.36 4.80 -13.26
N TYR A 340 27.37 5.24 -11.99
CA TYR A 340 28.03 6.48 -11.60
C TYR A 340 29.51 6.54 -12.00
N ARG A 341 30.21 5.41 -12.07
CA ARG A 341 31.61 5.35 -12.50
C ARG A 341 31.81 5.58 -13.99
N TYR A 342 30.75 5.55 -14.78
CA TYR A 342 30.80 5.88 -16.21
C TYR A 342 30.44 7.34 -16.48
N MET A 343 30.00 8.08 -15.47
CA MET A 343 29.57 9.46 -15.61
C MET A 343 30.76 10.42 -15.67
N PRO A 344 30.71 11.50 -16.48
CA PRO A 344 31.79 12.48 -16.65
C PRO A 344 32.29 13.10 -15.35
N ASN A 345 31.41 13.31 -14.38
CA ASN A 345 31.77 13.91 -13.09
C ASN A 345 32.31 12.92 -12.05
N SER A 346 32.49 11.65 -12.41
CA SER A 346 33.09 10.66 -11.52
C SER A 346 34.59 10.92 -11.36
N ASP A 347 35.08 10.85 -10.11
CA ASP A 347 36.52 10.95 -9.82
C ASP A 347 37.37 9.88 -10.55
N LYS A 348 36.71 8.80 -11.00
CA LYS A 348 37.36 7.67 -11.69
C LYS A 348 37.38 7.84 -13.21
N THR A 349 36.87 8.96 -13.73
CA THR A 349 36.87 9.22 -15.17
C THR A 349 38.08 10.01 -15.65
N GLN A 350 38.90 10.54 -14.74
CA GLN A 350 40.11 11.26 -15.08
C GLN A 350 41.26 10.29 -15.43
N ILE A 351 41.79 10.41 -16.63
CA ILE A 351 42.98 9.64 -17.03
C ILE A 351 44.22 10.32 -16.41
N VAL A 352 44.77 9.66 -15.38
CA VAL A 352 46.07 10.03 -14.83
C VAL A 352 47.05 8.95 -15.20
N PRO A 353 48.11 9.23 -15.97
CA PRO A 353 49.08 8.24 -16.37
C PRO A 353 49.66 7.48 -15.18
N GLY A 354 49.56 6.16 -15.20
CA GLY A 354 50.02 5.26 -14.13
C GLY A 354 49.04 5.10 -12.95
N ILE A 355 47.89 5.79 -12.95
CA ILE A 355 46.86 5.70 -11.86
C ILE A 355 45.50 5.28 -12.42
N THR A 356 45.26 5.53 -13.71
CA THR A 356 43.98 5.25 -14.36
C THR A 356 43.65 3.77 -14.41
N THR A 357 42.48 3.37 -13.94
CA THR A 357 42.02 1.97 -13.98
C THR A 357 41.40 1.64 -15.33
N ASP A 358 41.25 0.32 -15.62
CA ASP A 358 40.56 -0.16 -16.83
C ASP A 358 39.10 0.37 -16.91
N GLU A 359 38.44 0.60 -15.79
CA GLU A 359 37.09 1.19 -15.73
C GLU A 359 37.10 2.63 -16.29
N THR A 360 38.12 3.40 -16.03
CA THR A 360 38.24 4.78 -16.54
C THR A 360 38.49 4.78 -18.04
N ILE A 361 39.32 3.83 -18.52
CA ILE A 361 39.54 3.65 -19.95
C ILE A 361 38.26 3.24 -20.67
N TYR A 362 37.47 2.35 -20.04
CA TYR A 362 36.16 1.94 -20.54
C TYR A 362 35.18 3.13 -20.62
N PHE A 363 35.15 4.01 -19.61
CA PHE A 363 34.33 5.21 -19.64
C PHE A 363 34.61 6.11 -20.83
N TYR A 364 35.89 6.42 -21.11
CA TYR A 364 36.22 7.27 -22.25
C TYR A 364 35.87 6.62 -23.59
N ALA A 365 35.95 5.30 -23.68
CA ALA A 365 35.47 4.58 -24.85
C ALA A 365 33.93 4.67 -24.99
N MET A 366 33.22 4.65 -23.88
CA MET A 366 31.77 4.79 -23.83
C MET A 366 31.32 6.24 -24.16
N ASP A 367 32.00 7.26 -23.59
CA ASP A 367 31.74 8.68 -23.92
C ASP A 367 31.94 8.94 -25.41
N GLY A 368 33.02 8.39 -25.98
CA GLY A 368 33.24 8.45 -27.41
C GLY A 368 32.15 7.76 -28.25
N ALA A 369 31.57 6.67 -27.76
CA ALA A 369 30.47 5.98 -28.41
C ALA A 369 29.16 6.76 -28.30
N ILE A 370 28.89 7.37 -27.14
CA ILE A 370 27.74 8.25 -26.93
C ILE A 370 27.83 9.49 -27.80
N ALA A 371 28.99 10.17 -27.79
CA ALA A 371 29.24 11.38 -28.60
C ALA A 371 29.08 11.11 -30.11
N LYS A 372 29.37 9.88 -30.55
CA LYS A 372 29.14 9.45 -31.93
C LYS A 372 27.74 8.96 -32.23
N GLY A 373 26.82 8.98 -31.24
CA GLY A 373 25.46 8.44 -31.35
C GLY A 373 25.40 6.93 -31.57
N VAL A 374 26.42 6.20 -31.13
CA VAL A 374 26.49 4.73 -31.27
C VAL A 374 25.83 4.02 -30.10
N TRP A 375 25.72 4.70 -28.95
CA TRP A 375 25.07 4.15 -27.76
C TRP A 375 24.21 5.22 -27.08
N ASP A 376 22.98 4.85 -26.73
CA ASP A 376 21.95 5.69 -26.15
C ASP A 376 21.75 5.45 -24.64
N GLY A 377 22.66 4.73 -23.99
CA GLY A 377 22.57 4.36 -22.57
C GLY A 377 21.66 3.16 -22.28
N MET A 378 20.99 2.62 -23.28
CA MET A 378 20.06 1.50 -23.14
C MET A 378 20.79 0.18 -22.95
N LEU A 379 20.17 -0.79 -22.27
CA LEU A 379 20.71 -2.12 -22.08
C LEU A 379 20.79 -2.90 -23.41
N ASP A 380 21.89 -3.59 -23.64
CA ASP A 380 22.09 -4.47 -24.81
C ASP A 380 21.95 -5.94 -24.41
N TYR A 381 20.71 -6.44 -24.47
CA TYR A 381 20.42 -7.84 -24.13
C TYR A 381 21.07 -8.84 -25.11
N ASP A 382 21.23 -8.48 -26.38
CA ASP A 382 21.85 -9.36 -27.36
C ASP A 382 23.36 -9.58 -27.03
N LYS A 383 23.99 -8.55 -26.49
CA LYS A 383 25.35 -8.66 -25.95
C LYS A 383 25.42 -9.57 -24.72
N PHE A 384 24.41 -9.48 -23.82
CA PHE A 384 24.38 -10.39 -22.66
C PHE A 384 24.25 -11.84 -23.10
N PHE A 385 23.37 -12.13 -24.03
CA PHE A 385 23.21 -13.47 -24.63
C PHE A 385 24.54 -13.97 -25.22
N GLN A 386 25.20 -13.17 -26.05
CA GLN A 386 26.48 -13.55 -26.65
C GLN A 386 27.58 -13.79 -25.61
N THR A 387 27.63 -12.95 -24.56
CA THR A 387 28.59 -13.08 -23.47
C THR A 387 28.37 -14.39 -22.72
N ASN A 388 27.10 -14.66 -22.31
CA ASN A 388 26.78 -15.86 -21.57
C ASN A 388 27.00 -17.14 -22.35
N MET A 389 26.56 -17.22 -23.60
CA MET A 389 26.73 -18.40 -24.45
C MET A 389 28.21 -18.80 -24.71
N ARG A 390 29.10 -17.82 -24.64
CA ARG A 390 30.56 -18.06 -24.86
C ARG A 390 31.31 -18.36 -23.58
N ASN A 391 30.71 -18.20 -22.42
CA ASN A 391 31.36 -18.32 -21.12
C ASN A 391 31.37 -19.78 -20.65
N ILE A 392 32.22 -20.59 -21.20
CA ILE A 392 32.47 -21.95 -20.73
C ILE A 392 33.38 -21.87 -19.51
N ASP A 393 32.97 -22.52 -18.42
CA ASP A 393 33.68 -22.45 -17.15
C ASP A 393 35.04 -23.16 -17.22
N THR A 394 36.08 -22.46 -16.79
CA THR A 394 37.46 -22.99 -16.76
C THR A 394 37.87 -23.53 -15.39
N ASP A 395 37.03 -23.36 -14.37
CA ASP A 395 37.23 -23.96 -13.04
C ASP A 395 37.28 -25.49 -13.17
N PRO A 396 38.31 -26.20 -12.64
CA PRO A 396 38.45 -27.64 -12.82
C PRO A 396 37.28 -28.47 -12.29
N VAL A 397 36.62 -28.00 -11.21
CA VAL A 397 35.47 -28.69 -10.61
C VAL A 397 34.22 -28.45 -11.47
N LEU A 398 33.97 -27.21 -11.83
CA LEU A 398 32.80 -26.82 -12.63
C LEU A 398 32.92 -27.32 -14.07
N SER A 399 34.10 -27.24 -14.69
CA SER A 399 34.35 -27.76 -16.03
C SER A 399 34.10 -29.27 -16.09
N LYS A 400 34.55 -30.04 -15.07
CA LYS A 400 34.27 -31.46 -14.97
C LYS A 400 32.76 -31.77 -14.76
N LEU A 401 32.07 -30.93 -14.01
CA LEU A 401 30.66 -31.12 -13.67
C LEU A 401 29.74 -30.69 -14.81
N MET A 402 30.02 -29.56 -15.45
CA MET A 402 29.18 -28.91 -16.43
C MET A 402 29.54 -29.15 -17.88
N GLY A 403 30.78 -29.65 -18.15
CA GLY A 403 31.28 -29.91 -19.50
C GLY A 403 31.29 -28.65 -20.36
N ASN A 404 30.62 -28.68 -21.51
CA ASN A 404 30.51 -27.56 -22.43
C ASN A 404 29.36 -26.60 -22.13
N ASN A 405 28.62 -26.76 -21.00
CA ASN A 405 27.53 -25.85 -20.60
C ASN A 405 28.10 -24.49 -20.21
N SER A 406 27.43 -23.44 -20.65
CA SER A 406 27.86 -22.07 -20.44
C SER A 406 27.32 -21.48 -19.13
N ARG A 407 28.17 -20.78 -18.39
CA ARG A 407 27.84 -20.04 -17.18
C ARG A 407 27.31 -18.66 -17.53
N SER A 408 26.16 -18.29 -16.99
CA SER A 408 25.65 -16.92 -17.14
C SER A 408 26.45 -15.91 -16.30
N ASN A 409 26.93 -14.84 -16.93
CA ASN A 409 27.44 -13.65 -16.25
C ASN A 409 26.36 -12.62 -15.98
N TYR A 410 25.34 -12.59 -16.81
CA TYR A 410 24.16 -11.71 -16.70
C TYR A 410 22.91 -12.58 -16.66
N MET A 411 21.95 -12.24 -15.79
CA MET A 411 20.66 -12.92 -15.74
C MET A 411 19.57 -12.00 -15.22
N ILE A 412 18.32 -12.36 -15.46
CA ILE A 412 17.16 -11.75 -14.82
C ILE A 412 16.75 -12.62 -13.64
N GLU A 413 16.80 -12.06 -12.44
CA GLU A 413 16.21 -12.63 -11.23
C GLU A 413 14.77 -12.17 -11.04
N GLU A 414 13.99 -12.92 -10.27
CA GLU A 414 12.72 -12.46 -9.71
C GLU A 414 12.73 -12.63 -8.19
N ARG A 415 12.52 -11.53 -7.49
CA ARG A 415 12.46 -11.48 -6.01
C ARG A 415 11.03 -11.64 -5.59
N HIS A 416 10.76 -12.64 -4.79
CA HIS A 416 9.41 -12.99 -4.34
C HIS A 416 9.15 -12.56 -2.91
N THR A 417 7.91 -12.11 -2.67
CA THR A 417 7.32 -11.81 -1.37
C THR A 417 5.95 -12.46 -1.35
N ASP A 418 5.93 -13.79 -1.23
CA ASP A 418 4.71 -14.59 -1.34
C ASP A 418 4.09 -14.79 0.04
N GLN A 419 2.92 -14.20 0.25
CA GLN A 419 2.23 -14.22 1.55
C GLN A 419 1.18 -15.32 1.61
N LEU A 420 1.06 -15.92 2.79
CA LEU A 420 -0.11 -16.65 3.25
C LEU A 420 -0.62 -15.94 4.50
N ASP A 421 -1.72 -15.23 4.39
CA ASP A 421 -2.24 -14.32 5.40
C ASP A 421 -3.67 -14.73 5.79
N TYR A 422 -3.82 -15.25 7.00
CA TYR A 422 -5.09 -15.65 7.59
C TYR A 422 -5.54 -14.63 8.60
N ASN A 423 -6.79 -14.18 8.51
CA ASN A 423 -7.39 -13.23 9.43
C ASN A 423 -8.74 -13.73 9.95
N LEU A 424 -9.03 -13.42 11.19
CA LEU A 424 -10.32 -13.61 11.85
C LEU A 424 -10.66 -12.33 12.63
N ALA A 425 -11.85 -11.80 12.42
CA ALA A 425 -12.37 -10.65 13.15
C ALA A 425 -13.79 -10.95 13.65
N VAL A 426 -14.06 -10.60 14.89
CA VAL A 426 -15.41 -10.71 15.48
C VAL A 426 -15.69 -9.41 16.23
N ASN A 427 -16.86 -8.82 16.00
CA ASN A 427 -17.31 -7.66 16.77
C ASN A 427 -18.80 -7.76 17.10
N VAL A 428 -19.16 -7.09 18.19
CA VAL A 428 -20.55 -6.91 18.64
C VAL A 428 -20.81 -5.42 18.75
N GLN A 429 -21.91 -4.99 18.14
CA GLN A 429 -22.44 -3.63 18.22
C GLN A 429 -23.70 -3.66 19.05
N HIS A 430 -23.82 -2.75 20.02
CA HIS A 430 -25.01 -2.62 20.83
C HIS A 430 -25.39 -1.16 21.01
N ASN A 431 -26.60 -0.81 20.54
CA ASN A 431 -27.20 0.51 20.72
C ASN A 431 -28.02 0.51 22.02
N MET A 432 -27.61 1.35 22.94
CA MET A 432 -28.30 1.53 24.22
C MET A 432 -29.28 2.70 24.16
N ARG A 433 -30.09 2.86 25.22
CA ARG A 433 -30.95 4.03 25.36
C ARG A 433 -30.14 5.33 25.48
N HIS A 434 -30.73 6.47 25.15
CA HIS A 434 -30.13 7.82 25.30
C HIS A 434 -28.91 8.05 24.40
N ASN A 435 -28.97 7.60 23.15
CA ASN A 435 -27.88 7.77 22.15
C ASN A 435 -26.51 7.27 22.63
N MET A 436 -26.50 6.19 23.40
CA MET A 436 -25.31 5.50 23.79
C MET A 436 -25.09 4.29 22.86
N ARG A 437 -23.87 4.09 22.40
CA ARG A 437 -23.49 2.94 21.58
C ARG A 437 -22.19 2.36 22.08
N ILE A 438 -22.10 1.06 22.13
CA ILE A 438 -20.85 0.32 22.36
C ILE A 438 -20.61 -0.63 21.19
N VAL A 439 -19.36 -0.64 20.72
CA VAL A 439 -18.88 -1.60 19.74
C VAL A 439 -17.60 -2.19 20.29
N GLY A 440 -17.51 -3.51 20.36
CA GLY A 440 -16.31 -4.18 20.84
C GLY A 440 -16.02 -5.41 20.03
N GLY A 441 -14.75 -5.76 19.91
CA GLY A 441 -14.34 -6.89 19.10
C GLY A 441 -12.97 -7.44 19.42
N ALA A 442 -12.65 -8.53 18.74
CA ALA A 442 -11.34 -9.16 18.78
C ALA A 442 -10.90 -9.56 17.38
N ASN A 443 -9.60 -9.45 17.12
CA ASN A 443 -8.99 -9.81 15.86
C ASN A 443 -7.82 -10.76 16.08
N LEU A 444 -7.62 -11.67 15.14
CA LEU A 444 -6.49 -12.57 15.04
C LEU A 444 -5.94 -12.49 13.62
N ARG A 445 -4.64 -12.34 13.49
CA ARG A 445 -3.92 -12.43 12.23
C ARG A 445 -2.75 -13.40 12.36
N VAL A 446 -2.64 -14.32 11.42
CA VAL A 446 -1.49 -15.22 11.29
C VAL A 446 -0.95 -15.07 9.87
N ASN A 447 0.27 -14.57 9.76
CA ASN A 447 0.92 -14.38 8.47
C ASN A 447 2.23 -15.18 8.38
N ARG A 448 2.43 -15.80 7.23
CA ARG A 448 3.71 -16.38 6.82
C ARG A 448 4.07 -15.87 5.45
N THR A 449 5.15 -15.11 5.36
CA THR A 449 5.65 -14.56 4.09
C THR A 449 6.94 -15.28 3.70
N ASN A 450 6.98 -15.84 2.50
CA ASN A 450 8.18 -16.42 1.92
C ASN A 450 8.93 -15.36 1.12
N TYR A 451 10.18 -15.13 1.48
CA TYR A 451 11.10 -14.26 0.79
C TYR A 451 12.20 -15.08 0.12
N TYR A 452 12.28 -15.05 -1.19
CA TYR A 452 13.32 -15.74 -1.95
C TYR A 452 13.59 -15.05 -3.26
N SER A 453 14.72 -15.37 -3.88
CA SER A 453 15.02 -15.00 -5.25
C SER A 453 14.97 -16.25 -6.11
N GLU A 454 14.45 -16.13 -7.33
CA GLU A 454 14.33 -17.19 -8.34
C GLU A 454 15.00 -16.72 -9.63
N ILE A 455 15.60 -17.62 -10.36
CA ILE A 455 16.14 -17.32 -11.69
C ILE A 455 14.99 -17.28 -12.69
N LYS A 456 14.74 -16.10 -13.25
CA LYS A 456 13.69 -15.92 -14.26
C LYS A 456 14.17 -16.17 -15.69
N ASP A 457 15.41 -15.73 -16.01
CA ASP A 457 16.01 -15.88 -17.34
C ASP A 457 17.53 -15.83 -17.25
N LEU A 458 18.18 -16.86 -17.78
CA LEU A 458 19.64 -16.97 -17.81
C LEU A 458 20.30 -16.20 -18.96
N LEU A 459 19.52 -15.50 -19.80
CA LEU A 459 20.01 -14.71 -20.93
C LEU A 459 20.99 -15.47 -21.83
N GLY A 460 20.61 -16.70 -22.19
CA GLY A 460 21.40 -17.55 -23.13
C GLY A 460 22.46 -18.45 -22.51
N GLY A 461 22.70 -18.38 -21.21
CA GLY A 461 23.54 -19.35 -20.51
C GLY A 461 22.77 -20.58 -20.06
N ASP A 462 23.46 -21.64 -19.69
CA ASP A 462 22.84 -22.91 -19.27
C ASP A 462 22.63 -22.98 -17.76
N TYR A 463 23.42 -22.22 -16.97
CA TYR A 463 23.33 -22.22 -15.51
C TYR A 463 23.87 -20.93 -14.89
N TRP A 464 23.49 -20.72 -13.63
CA TRP A 464 24.04 -19.72 -12.73
C TRP A 464 24.77 -20.39 -11.57
N TYR A 465 25.95 -19.85 -11.23
CA TYR A 465 26.71 -20.28 -10.08
C TYR A 465 26.30 -19.48 -8.85
N ASP A 466 25.62 -20.14 -7.88
CA ASP A 466 24.95 -19.47 -6.76
C ASP A 466 25.90 -19.16 -5.61
N ILE A 467 26.64 -18.07 -5.76
CA ILE A 467 27.54 -17.52 -4.75
C ILE A 467 27.23 -16.05 -4.46
N ASP A 468 27.70 -15.58 -3.33
CA ASP A 468 27.70 -14.15 -2.99
C ASP A 468 28.90 -13.47 -3.66
N LYS A 469 28.64 -12.71 -4.71
CA LYS A 469 29.68 -12.06 -5.52
C LYS A 469 30.53 -11.03 -4.77
N PHE A 470 29.98 -10.39 -3.73
CA PHE A 470 30.73 -9.45 -2.90
C PHE A 470 31.63 -10.19 -1.93
N ALA A 471 31.12 -11.25 -1.31
CA ALA A 471 31.93 -12.10 -0.46
C ALA A 471 33.02 -12.85 -1.24
N GLU A 472 32.75 -13.31 -2.47
CA GLU A 472 33.74 -13.91 -3.37
C GLU A 472 34.92 -12.96 -3.62
N ARG A 473 34.64 -11.68 -3.86
CA ARG A 473 35.64 -10.65 -4.07
C ARG A 473 36.47 -10.36 -2.81
N ASP A 474 35.79 -10.26 -1.64
CA ASP A 474 36.35 -9.69 -0.42
C ASP A 474 36.90 -10.74 0.54
N MET A 475 36.55 -12.03 0.39
CA MET A 475 36.88 -13.10 1.31
C MET A 475 37.77 -14.18 0.64
N ALA A 476 38.80 -14.62 1.38
CA ALA A 476 39.73 -15.68 0.88
C ALA A 476 39.14 -17.09 0.99
N SER A 477 38.14 -17.31 1.82
CA SER A 477 37.58 -18.65 2.06
C SER A 477 36.41 -18.96 1.11
N ALA A 478 36.49 -20.08 0.41
CA ALA A 478 35.43 -20.59 -0.45
C ALA A 478 34.11 -20.81 0.30
N GLU A 479 34.15 -21.13 1.58
CA GLU A 479 32.98 -21.29 2.41
C GLU A 479 32.25 -19.95 2.66
N ALA A 480 33.02 -18.86 2.80
CA ALA A 480 32.49 -17.56 3.16
C ALA A 480 31.52 -16.98 2.09
N TYR A 481 31.75 -17.25 0.82
CA TYR A 481 30.89 -16.74 -0.25
C TYR A 481 29.74 -17.66 -0.66
N GLN A 482 29.53 -18.79 0.06
CA GLN A 482 28.42 -19.69 -0.25
C GLN A 482 27.06 -19.11 0.16
N ASN A 483 26.12 -19.12 -0.76
CA ASN A 483 24.73 -18.78 -0.45
C ASN A 483 24.00 -19.92 0.28
N ASP A 484 24.44 -21.17 0.07
CA ASP A 484 24.00 -22.37 0.78
C ASP A 484 25.21 -23.20 1.19
N LEU A 485 25.72 -22.94 2.40
CA LEU A 485 26.92 -23.57 2.92
C LEU A 485 26.71 -25.07 3.23
N ASP A 486 25.50 -25.46 3.66
CA ASP A 486 25.19 -26.87 3.86
C ASP A 486 25.24 -27.68 2.56
N TYR A 487 24.79 -27.09 1.46
CA TYR A 487 24.94 -27.71 0.14
C TYR A 487 26.39 -27.83 -0.27
N TYR A 488 27.18 -26.76 -0.04
CA TYR A 488 28.65 -26.79 -0.33
C TYR A 488 29.36 -27.87 0.47
N TRP A 489 29.08 -28.03 1.74
CA TRP A 489 29.69 -29.10 2.57
C TRP A 489 29.29 -30.50 2.09
N ALA A 490 28.11 -30.67 1.56
CA ALA A 490 27.63 -31.95 1.05
C ALA A 490 28.21 -32.33 -0.33
N THR A 491 28.53 -31.35 -1.17
CA THR A 491 28.85 -31.58 -2.60
C THR A 491 30.25 -31.16 -3.00
N GLY A 492 30.91 -30.29 -2.21
CA GLY A 492 32.22 -29.72 -2.52
C GLY A 492 32.23 -28.57 -3.53
N HIS A 493 31.03 -28.10 -3.94
CA HIS A 493 30.89 -26.96 -4.85
C HIS A 493 29.63 -26.14 -4.49
N ALA A 494 29.56 -24.88 -4.95
CA ALA A 494 28.38 -24.07 -4.78
C ALA A 494 27.18 -24.61 -5.59
N ARG A 495 26.00 -24.19 -5.24
CA ARG A 495 24.77 -24.56 -5.95
C ARG A 495 24.85 -24.12 -7.41
N ILE A 496 24.41 -25.00 -8.28
CA ILE A 496 24.19 -24.72 -9.70
C ILE A 496 22.69 -24.53 -9.87
N ALA A 497 22.31 -23.32 -10.26
CA ALA A 497 20.91 -22.95 -10.36
C ALA A 497 20.52 -22.72 -11.82
N ARG A 498 19.29 -23.12 -12.17
CA ARG A 498 18.69 -22.98 -13.49
C ARG A 498 17.42 -22.15 -13.43
N VAL A 499 16.82 -21.85 -14.56
CA VAL A 499 15.54 -21.13 -14.62
C VAL A 499 14.50 -21.84 -13.75
N GLY A 500 13.82 -21.11 -12.87
CA GLY A 500 12.87 -21.61 -11.90
C GLY A 500 13.47 -22.05 -10.55
N ASP A 501 14.79 -22.15 -10.44
CA ASP A 501 15.44 -22.49 -9.19
C ASP A 501 15.57 -21.26 -8.27
N LYS A 502 15.37 -21.48 -6.98
CA LYS A 502 15.69 -20.48 -5.95
C LYS A 502 17.20 -20.35 -5.84
N TYR A 503 17.67 -19.12 -5.71
CA TYR A 503 19.09 -18.81 -5.55
C TYR A 503 19.27 -17.60 -4.61
N GLY A 504 20.52 -17.31 -4.25
CA GLY A 504 20.87 -16.14 -3.46
C GLY A 504 20.37 -16.21 -2.03
N TYR A 505 19.09 -16.14 -1.77
CA TYR A 505 18.51 -16.20 -0.42
C TYR A 505 17.14 -16.88 -0.41
N TYR A 506 16.83 -17.49 0.74
CA TYR A 506 15.51 -17.99 1.07
C TYR A 506 15.28 -17.94 2.59
N TYR A 507 14.27 -17.18 3.02
CA TYR A 507 13.82 -17.11 4.40
C TYR A 507 12.31 -16.91 4.47
N ARG A 508 11.74 -17.13 5.64
CA ARG A 508 10.35 -16.87 5.94
C ARG A 508 10.23 -15.84 7.05
N ALA A 509 9.25 -14.98 6.95
CA ALA A 509 8.79 -14.13 8.03
C ALA A 509 7.51 -14.73 8.61
N HIS A 510 7.44 -14.80 9.92
CA HIS A 510 6.27 -15.26 10.65
C HIS A 510 5.77 -14.10 11.52
N LEU A 511 4.45 -13.87 11.49
CA LEU A 511 3.77 -12.86 12.28
C LEU A 511 2.48 -13.44 12.87
N LEU A 512 2.30 -13.21 14.17
CA LEU A 512 1.04 -13.43 14.90
C LEU A 512 0.64 -12.10 15.53
N GLU A 513 -0.55 -11.61 15.22
CA GLU A 513 -1.14 -10.44 15.87
C GLU A 513 -2.51 -10.81 16.43
N THR A 514 -2.75 -10.40 17.67
CA THR A 514 -4.07 -10.50 18.31
C THR A 514 -4.38 -9.20 19.01
N ASN A 515 -5.61 -8.75 18.95
CA ASN A 515 -6.07 -7.63 19.76
C ASN A 515 -7.54 -7.78 20.16
N ALA A 516 -7.88 -7.18 21.29
CA ALA A 516 -9.25 -6.93 21.71
C ALA A 516 -9.44 -5.42 21.85
N TRP A 517 -10.58 -4.90 21.42
CA TRP A 517 -10.85 -3.48 21.39
C TRP A 517 -12.29 -3.16 21.72
N ALA A 518 -12.56 -1.93 22.18
CA ALA A 518 -13.91 -1.42 22.41
C ALA A 518 -13.97 0.07 22.12
N ASN A 519 -15.08 0.50 21.55
CA ASN A 519 -15.47 1.89 21.30
C ASN A 519 -16.79 2.17 22.01
N TYR A 520 -16.84 3.22 22.81
CA TYR A 520 -18.06 3.73 23.41
C TYR A 520 -18.33 5.13 22.88
N THR A 521 -19.53 5.37 22.41
CA THR A 521 -19.98 6.70 21.99
C THR A 521 -21.26 7.08 22.71
N TRP A 522 -21.36 8.35 23.08
CA TRP A 522 -22.52 8.93 23.74
C TRP A 522 -22.77 10.34 23.23
N GLY A 523 -24.05 10.65 23.01
CA GLY A 523 -24.47 11.99 22.60
C GLY A 523 -25.66 12.46 23.42
N ILE A 524 -25.63 13.69 23.94
CA ILE A 524 -26.72 14.33 24.66
C ILE A 524 -26.79 15.82 24.34
N GLY A 525 -27.93 16.28 23.88
CA GLY A 525 -28.06 17.67 23.41
C GLY A 525 -27.06 17.96 22.28
N GLY A 526 -26.27 19.01 22.46
CA GLY A 526 -25.17 19.32 21.51
C GLY A 526 -23.83 18.62 21.81
N PHE A 527 -23.71 17.88 22.91
CA PHE A 527 -22.46 17.24 23.35
C PHE A 527 -22.32 15.82 22.81
N SER A 528 -21.13 15.46 22.39
CA SER A 528 -20.74 14.10 22.02
C SER A 528 -19.45 13.67 22.72
N LEU A 529 -19.40 12.41 23.14
CA LEU A 529 -18.25 11.77 23.77
C LEU A 529 -17.96 10.47 23.04
N GLY A 530 -16.71 10.26 22.69
CA GLY A 530 -16.19 9.00 22.20
C GLY A 530 -15.01 8.53 23.07
N VAL A 531 -15.02 7.29 23.51
CA VAL A 531 -13.91 6.66 24.25
C VAL A 531 -13.60 5.35 23.56
N SER A 532 -12.34 5.15 23.18
CA SER A 532 -11.89 3.95 22.51
C SER A 532 -10.64 3.39 23.16
N GLY A 533 -10.52 2.07 23.21
CA GLY A 533 -9.35 1.42 23.74
C GLY A 533 -9.12 0.05 23.15
N SER A 534 -7.85 -0.35 23.02
CA SER A 534 -7.46 -1.68 22.63
C SER A 534 -6.28 -2.20 23.45
N VAL A 535 -6.17 -3.51 23.51
CA VAL A 535 -4.98 -4.22 24.00
C VAL A 535 -4.71 -5.39 23.09
N GLY A 536 -3.45 -5.61 22.74
CA GLY A 536 -3.06 -6.64 21.82
C GLY A 536 -1.67 -7.19 22.08
N TYR A 537 -1.35 -8.22 21.35
CA TYR A 537 -0.06 -8.89 21.37
C TYR A 537 0.42 -9.14 19.94
N SER A 538 1.68 -8.84 19.68
CA SER A 538 2.34 -9.12 18.42
C SER A 538 3.59 -9.94 18.68
N ASN A 539 3.74 -11.02 17.91
CA ASN A 539 4.94 -11.87 17.91
C ASN A 539 5.43 -11.99 16.46
N MET A 540 6.71 -11.77 16.24
CA MET A 540 7.32 -11.96 14.93
C MET A 540 8.71 -12.59 15.04
N TYR A 541 9.07 -13.36 14.00
CA TYR A 541 10.42 -13.92 13.87
C TYR A 541 10.74 -14.25 12.42
N ARG A 542 12.04 -14.36 12.13
CA ARG A 542 12.58 -14.81 10.84
C ARG A 542 13.00 -16.27 10.95
N GLU A 543 12.67 -17.08 9.94
CA GLU A 543 13.15 -18.45 9.76
C GLU A 543 14.06 -18.50 8.53
N GLY A 544 15.37 -18.67 8.72
CA GLY A 544 16.33 -18.82 7.62
C GLY A 544 16.32 -20.24 7.08
N MET A 545 16.11 -20.40 5.77
CA MET A 545 16.05 -21.73 5.14
C MET A 545 17.43 -22.24 4.73
N TRP A 546 18.36 -21.32 4.44
CA TRP A 546 19.73 -21.65 4.02
C TRP A 546 20.76 -21.11 4.99
N ARG A 547 21.87 -21.85 5.15
CA ARG A 547 23.03 -21.41 5.90
C ARG A 547 23.95 -20.57 5.03
N LYS A 548 24.12 -19.31 5.36
CA LYS A 548 25.01 -18.39 4.64
C LYS A 548 26.46 -18.55 5.07
N GLY A 549 27.38 -18.59 4.13
CA GLY A 549 28.80 -18.67 4.43
C GLY A 549 29.34 -17.50 5.24
N LEU A 550 28.87 -16.26 4.98
CA LEU A 550 29.22 -15.08 5.77
C LEU A 550 28.70 -15.12 7.21
N PHE A 551 27.60 -15.83 7.47
CA PHE A 551 26.94 -15.88 8.77
C PHE A 551 26.53 -17.32 9.13
N PRO A 552 27.49 -18.27 9.25
CA PRO A 552 27.17 -19.70 9.35
C PRO A 552 26.36 -20.05 10.62
N ASN A 553 26.52 -19.26 11.67
CA ASN A 553 25.84 -19.48 12.96
C ASN A 553 24.63 -18.56 13.19
N ASP A 554 24.35 -17.61 12.30
CA ASP A 554 23.30 -16.59 12.48
C ASP A 554 22.39 -16.44 11.25
N SER A 555 22.27 -17.47 10.40
CA SER A 555 21.52 -17.36 9.14
C SER A 555 20.44 -18.40 8.94
N LYS A 556 20.64 -19.66 9.38
CA LYS A 556 19.70 -20.77 9.24
C LYS A 556 18.90 -20.99 10.54
N GLY A 557 17.62 -21.36 10.38
CA GLY A 557 16.70 -21.59 11.49
C GLY A 557 16.06 -20.29 12.01
N ASP A 558 15.40 -20.39 13.15
CA ASP A 558 14.64 -19.31 13.74
C ASP A 558 15.55 -18.23 14.36
N SER A 559 15.21 -16.98 14.12
CA SER A 559 15.76 -15.85 14.85
C SER A 559 15.21 -15.79 16.28
N LYS A 560 15.73 -14.88 17.09
CA LYS A 560 15.02 -14.46 18.31
C LYS A 560 13.59 -14.07 17.97
N LYS A 561 12.63 -14.55 18.77
CA LYS A 561 11.24 -14.11 18.72
C LYS A 561 11.13 -12.73 19.33
N LEU A 562 10.42 -11.85 18.63
CA LEU A 562 10.17 -10.47 19.01
C LEU A 562 8.73 -10.35 19.49
N ASP A 563 8.56 -10.13 20.77
CA ASP A 563 7.27 -10.11 21.46
C ASP A 563 6.96 -8.69 21.92
N TYR A 564 5.77 -8.18 21.56
CA TYR A 564 5.32 -6.84 21.92
C TYR A 564 3.90 -6.86 22.45
N LEU A 565 3.68 -6.18 23.56
CA LEU A 565 2.36 -5.76 24.00
C LEU A 565 2.02 -4.47 23.24
N THR A 566 0.82 -4.43 22.65
CA THR A 566 0.28 -3.23 21.96
C THR A 566 -0.94 -2.73 22.72
N TYR A 567 -1.14 -1.43 22.74
CA TYR A 567 -2.34 -0.83 23.33
C TYR A 567 -2.61 0.53 22.70
N ASP A 568 -3.90 0.88 22.62
CA ASP A 568 -4.36 2.16 22.12
C ASP A 568 -5.43 2.72 23.05
N ALA A 569 -5.45 4.04 23.20
CA ALA A 569 -6.47 4.77 23.92
C ALA A 569 -6.80 6.04 23.12
N LYS A 570 -8.08 6.31 22.88
CA LYS A 570 -8.55 7.54 22.23
C LYS A 570 -9.69 8.17 23.03
N LEU A 571 -9.72 9.49 23.03
CA LEU A 571 -10.79 10.30 23.56
C LEU A 571 -11.21 11.31 22.51
N ALA A 572 -12.50 11.36 22.20
CA ALA A 572 -13.12 12.32 21.31
C ALA A 572 -14.20 13.10 22.04
N LEU A 573 -14.15 14.42 21.99
CA LEU A 573 -15.14 15.34 22.57
C LEU A 573 -15.66 16.24 21.47
N GLY A 574 -16.97 16.33 21.35
CA GLY A 574 -17.61 17.24 20.40
C GLY A 574 -18.69 18.08 21.06
N TYR A 575 -18.85 19.31 20.59
CA TYR A 575 -19.93 20.17 20.99
C TYR A 575 -20.51 20.95 19.81
N LYS A 576 -21.82 20.78 19.56
CA LYS A 576 -22.57 21.54 18.56
C LYS A 576 -23.25 22.70 19.25
N PHE A 577 -22.76 23.93 19.06
CA PHE A 577 -23.38 25.16 19.62
C PHE A 577 -24.71 25.46 18.95
N SER A 578 -24.82 25.10 17.65
CA SER A 578 -26.00 25.27 16.82
C SER A 578 -25.91 24.36 15.60
N GLY A 579 -26.89 24.39 14.74
CA GLY A 579 -26.83 23.68 13.44
C GLY A 579 -25.70 24.17 12.51
N ALA A 580 -25.15 25.35 12.78
CA ALA A 580 -24.10 25.96 11.96
C ALA A 580 -22.69 25.81 12.55
N HIS A 581 -22.53 25.58 13.84
CA HIS A 581 -21.25 25.69 14.53
C HIS A 581 -20.99 24.45 15.39
N SER A 582 -19.87 23.77 15.18
CA SER A 582 -19.39 22.71 16.05
C SER A 582 -17.90 22.80 16.30
N ILE A 583 -17.47 22.25 17.42
CA ILE A 583 -16.07 22.06 17.79
C ILE A 583 -15.86 20.61 18.18
N GLU A 584 -14.72 20.07 17.81
CA GLU A 584 -14.31 18.69 18.08
C GLU A 584 -12.87 18.68 18.56
N ALA A 585 -12.60 17.93 19.63
CA ALA A 585 -11.25 17.75 20.18
C ALA A 585 -10.98 16.26 20.32
N ASN A 586 -9.90 15.78 19.76
CA ASN A 586 -9.51 14.39 19.80
C ASN A 586 -8.11 14.25 20.37
N VAL A 587 -7.90 13.21 21.18
CA VAL A 587 -6.58 12.84 21.72
C VAL A 587 -6.41 11.33 21.62
N ALA A 588 -5.22 10.88 21.24
CA ALA A 588 -4.87 9.47 21.17
C ALA A 588 -3.48 9.22 21.74
N TYR A 589 -3.33 8.08 22.40
CA TYR A 589 -2.04 7.51 22.78
C TYR A 589 -2.01 6.04 22.38
N MET A 590 -0.99 5.65 21.60
CA MET A 590 -0.92 4.32 20.99
C MET A 590 0.48 3.73 21.14
N GLN A 591 0.56 2.41 21.31
CA GLN A 591 1.80 1.66 21.27
C GLN A 591 1.69 0.55 20.23
N GLN A 592 2.55 0.57 19.23
CA GLN A 592 2.53 -0.38 18.12
C GLN A 592 3.83 -1.17 18.03
N ALA A 593 3.74 -2.44 17.63
CA ALA A 593 4.91 -3.25 17.34
C ALA A 593 5.68 -2.70 16.12
N PRO A 594 7.02 -2.78 16.10
CA PRO A 594 7.79 -2.49 14.90
C PRO A 594 7.35 -3.38 13.73
N LYS A 595 7.57 -2.92 12.50
CA LYS A 595 7.27 -3.73 11.33
C LYS A 595 8.40 -4.71 11.03
N PHE A 596 8.08 -5.88 10.50
CA PHE A 596 9.09 -6.88 10.13
C PHE A 596 10.17 -6.30 9.21
N ALA A 597 9.78 -5.43 8.28
CA ALA A 597 10.67 -4.78 7.32
C ALA A 597 11.80 -3.96 7.97
N THR A 598 11.63 -3.49 9.21
CA THR A 598 12.63 -2.72 9.96
C THR A 598 13.20 -3.46 11.17
N ALA A 599 12.67 -4.64 11.47
CA ALA A 599 13.04 -5.40 12.65
C ALA A 599 14.40 -6.12 12.53
N PHE A 600 14.87 -6.38 11.31
CA PHE A 600 16.10 -7.09 11.03
C PHE A 600 17.06 -6.25 10.20
N VAL A 601 18.35 -6.26 10.56
CA VAL A 601 19.40 -5.49 9.87
C VAL A 601 19.54 -5.92 8.40
N SER A 602 19.57 -7.25 8.17
CA SER A 602 19.69 -7.82 6.83
C SER A 602 19.00 -9.18 6.76
N PRO A 603 17.68 -9.23 6.62
CA PRO A 603 16.94 -10.49 6.69
C PRO A 603 17.27 -11.47 5.55
N ARG A 604 17.89 -11.00 4.45
CA ARG A 604 18.36 -11.87 3.36
C ARG A 604 19.56 -12.71 3.76
N THR A 605 20.36 -12.25 4.73
CA THR A 605 21.64 -12.87 5.06
C THR A 605 21.71 -13.43 6.47
N ARG A 606 21.03 -12.83 7.45
CA ARG A 606 21.20 -13.19 8.87
C ARG A 606 19.98 -12.92 9.73
N ASN A 607 20.00 -13.52 10.95
CA ASN A 607 18.93 -13.42 11.95
C ASN A 607 19.07 -12.19 12.88
N THR A 608 20.17 -11.43 12.76
CA THR A 608 20.45 -10.27 13.61
C THR A 608 19.34 -9.23 13.54
N THR A 609 18.77 -8.89 14.69
CA THR A 609 17.73 -7.86 14.81
C THR A 609 18.33 -6.47 14.85
N THR A 610 17.55 -5.46 14.49
CA THR A 610 17.93 -4.05 14.60
C THR A 610 18.28 -3.73 16.06
N PRO A 611 19.48 -3.19 16.34
CA PRO A 611 19.89 -2.85 17.70
C PRO A 611 18.95 -1.83 18.33
N GLY A 612 18.61 -2.01 19.60
CA GLY A 612 17.76 -1.07 20.35
C GLY A 612 16.29 -1.02 19.90
N LEU A 613 15.83 -2.03 19.14
CA LEU A 613 14.45 -2.09 18.65
C LEU A 613 13.44 -2.09 19.79
N LYS A 614 12.47 -1.17 19.71
CA LYS A 614 11.38 -1.01 20.68
C LYS A 614 10.04 -0.88 19.97
N ALA A 615 8.95 -0.99 20.71
CA ALA A 615 7.63 -0.63 20.25
C ALA A 615 7.53 0.89 20.02
N GLU A 616 6.94 1.30 18.92
CA GLU A 616 6.67 2.72 18.62
C GLU A 616 5.60 3.25 19.57
N LYS A 617 5.78 4.47 20.07
CA LYS A 617 4.81 5.21 20.87
C LYS A 617 4.33 6.42 20.10
N ILE A 618 3.04 6.58 20.02
CA ILE A 618 2.40 7.63 19.25
C ILE A 618 1.47 8.43 20.16
N PHE A 619 1.70 9.73 20.25
CA PHE A 619 0.75 10.66 20.83
C PHE A 619 0.20 11.55 19.71
N ALA A 620 -1.11 11.69 19.63
CA ALA A 620 -1.75 12.57 18.65
C ALA A 620 -2.91 13.33 19.30
N ALA A 621 -3.03 14.60 18.93
CA ALA A 621 -4.14 15.46 19.37
C ALA A 621 -4.56 16.37 18.22
N ASP A 622 -5.84 16.63 18.07
CA ASP A 622 -6.37 17.63 17.17
C ASP A 622 -7.58 18.38 17.76
N LEU A 623 -7.75 19.61 17.26
CA LEU A 623 -8.88 20.48 17.58
C LEU A 623 -9.44 21.02 16.27
N THR A 624 -10.70 20.75 16.01
CA THR A 624 -11.39 21.10 14.77
C THR A 624 -12.62 21.97 15.06
N TYR A 625 -12.74 23.06 14.32
CA TYR A 625 -13.92 23.89 14.28
C TYR A 625 -14.59 23.76 12.92
N ASN A 626 -15.89 23.46 12.91
CA ASN A 626 -16.69 23.35 11.70
C ASN A 626 -17.76 24.47 11.67
N LEU A 627 -17.81 25.15 10.53
CA LEU A 627 -18.82 26.15 10.19
C LEU A 627 -19.65 25.63 9.01
N ASN A 628 -20.96 25.53 9.17
CA ASN A 628 -21.87 25.03 8.15
C ASN A 628 -23.05 25.98 7.98
N LEU A 629 -22.82 27.08 7.27
CA LEU A 629 -23.87 28.06 6.91
C LEU A 629 -24.30 27.84 5.45
N PRO A 630 -25.51 28.25 5.06
CA PRO A 630 -26.01 28.07 3.67
C PRO A 630 -25.12 28.70 2.60
N TYR A 631 -24.39 29.75 2.95
CA TYR A 631 -23.57 30.55 2.04
C TYR A 631 -22.06 30.34 2.24
N ILE A 632 -21.64 29.57 3.25
CA ILE A 632 -20.25 29.22 3.49
C ILE A 632 -20.15 27.97 4.36
N LYS A 633 -19.33 27.05 3.93
CA LYS A 633 -18.86 25.92 4.75
C LYS A 633 -17.37 26.08 4.97
N ALA A 634 -16.93 25.95 6.20
CA ALA A 634 -15.51 26.01 6.54
C ALA A 634 -15.17 24.98 7.60
N ARG A 635 -14.00 24.42 7.51
CA ARG A 635 -13.38 23.53 8.52
C ARG A 635 -11.97 24.04 8.81
N LEU A 636 -11.71 24.35 10.07
CA LEU A 636 -10.38 24.74 10.55
C LEU A 636 -9.94 23.70 11.58
N SER A 637 -8.78 23.08 11.37
CA SER A 637 -8.23 22.07 12.27
C SER A 637 -6.77 22.38 12.60
N GLY A 638 -6.42 22.35 13.89
CA GLY A 638 -5.04 22.32 14.36
C GLY A 638 -4.68 20.93 14.87
N TYR A 639 -3.48 20.45 14.62
CA TYR A 639 -3.04 19.14 15.05
C TYR A 639 -1.60 19.13 15.60
N TYR A 640 -1.32 18.18 16.47
CA TYR A 640 -0.01 17.89 17.02
C TYR A 640 0.15 16.38 17.20
N THR A 641 1.26 15.83 16.70
CA THR A 641 1.56 14.39 16.79
C THR A 641 3.05 14.17 17.05
N THR A 642 3.36 13.26 17.95
CA THR A 642 4.71 12.70 18.13
C THR A 642 4.70 11.21 17.87
N ILE A 643 5.75 10.71 17.26
CA ILE A 643 6.04 9.29 17.07
C ILE A 643 7.43 9.05 17.61
N GLU A 644 7.53 8.23 18.66
CA GLU A 644 8.79 7.95 19.34
C GLU A 644 9.21 6.50 19.12
N ASP A 645 10.52 6.23 19.24
CA ASP A 645 11.12 4.90 19.13
C ASP A 645 10.91 4.21 17.76
N GLN A 646 10.70 4.98 16.65
CA GLN A 646 10.57 4.40 15.32
C GLN A 646 11.89 3.77 14.86
N SER A 647 11.80 2.71 14.05
CA SER A 647 12.94 2.04 13.44
C SER A 647 12.93 2.18 11.93
N LYS A 648 14.13 2.29 11.33
CA LYS A 648 14.32 2.36 9.87
C LYS A 648 15.58 1.61 9.46
N VAL A 649 15.53 0.90 8.34
CA VAL A 649 16.70 0.28 7.72
C VAL A 649 16.89 0.89 6.35
N ILE A 650 18.08 1.46 6.09
CA ILE A 650 18.45 2.05 4.82
C ILE A 650 19.56 1.21 4.21
N SER A 651 19.44 0.88 2.93
CA SER A 651 20.48 0.19 2.17
C SER A 651 21.09 1.16 1.17
N PHE A 652 22.40 1.29 1.18
CA PHE A 652 23.15 2.09 0.22
C PHE A 652 24.46 1.41 -0.15
N TYR A 653 25.04 1.84 -1.26
CA TYR A 653 26.38 1.40 -1.67
C TYR A 653 27.42 2.28 -0.98
N ASP A 654 28.32 1.66 -0.20
CA ASP A 654 29.43 2.32 0.46
C ASP A 654 30.68 2.23 -0.43
N ASP A 655 31.07 3.33 -1.04
CA ASP A 655 32.22 3.38 -1.93
C ASP A 655 33.55 3.08 -1.23
N THR A 656 33.66 3.42 0.06
CA THR A 656 34.90 3.17 0.82
C THR A 656 35.12 1.68 1.05
N ARG A 657 34.02 0.92 1.17
CA ARG A 657 34.02 -0.53 1.34
C ARG A 657 33.74 -1.29 0.04
N SER A 658 33.41 -0.56 -1.02
CA SER A 658 32.97 -1.11 -2.31
C SER A 658 31.87 -2.18 -2.18
N SER A 659 30.95 -2.02 -1.23
CA SER A 659 29.93 -3.01 -0.88
C SER A 659 28.61 -2.35 -0.49
N PHE A 660 27.51 -3.09 -0.65
CA PHE A 660 26.21 -2.66 -0.11
C PHE A 660 26.21 -2.79 1.41
N THR A 661 25.82 -1.70 2.06
CA THR A 661 25.74 -1.61 3.53
C THR A 661 24.30 -1.34 3.94
N ASN A 662 23.82 -2.07 4.95
CA ASN A 662 22.56 -1.79 5.62
C ASN A 662 22.82 -1.00 6.89
N PHE A 663 22.23 0.17 6.98
CA PHE A 663 22.27 1.02 8.16
C PHE A 663 20.92 0.92 8.89
N ALA A 664 20.91 0.20 10.01
CA ALA A 664 19.73 0.00 10.84
C ALA A 664 19.70 1.03 11.96
N MET A 665 18.62 1.78 12.04
CA MET A 665 18.41 2.83 13.03
C MET A 665 17.19 2.48 13.90
N SER A 666 17.27 2.80 15.16
CA SER A 666 16.16 2.75 16.12
C SER A 666 16.17 3.98 17.01
N GLY A 667 15.07 4.25 17.72
CA GLY A 667 14.94 5.45 18.54
C GLY A 667 14.83 6.72 17.70
N ILE A 668 14.17 6.63 16.53
CA ILE A 668 13.88 7.79 15.71
C ILE A 668 12.60 8.42 16.24
N ASP A 669 12.70 9.69 16.61
CA ASP A 669 11.56 10.47 17.08
C ASP A 669 11.14 11.45 16.00
N LYS A 670 9.84 11.52 15.76
CA LYS A 670 9.23 12.42 14.76
C LYS A 670 8.18 13.29 15.42
N ARG A 671 8.06 14.51 14.94
CA ARG A 671 7.05 15.45 15.39
C ARG A 671 6.38 16.11 14.20
N TYR A 672 5.06 16.14 14.26
CA TYR A 672 4.20 16.74 13.24
C TYR A 672 3.25 17.71 13.91
N TYR A 673 3.17 18.94 13.43
CA TYR A 673 2.16 19.89 13.88
C TYR A 673 1.79 20.85 12.77
N GLY A 674 0.55 21.32 12.78
CA GLY A 674 0.11 22.22 11.72
C GLY A 674 -1.35 22.62 11.83
N VAL A 675 -1.80 23.34 10.80
CA VAL A 675 -3.16 23.84 10.65
C VAL A 675 -3.68 23.52 9.25
N GLU A 676 -4.94 23.10 9.16
CA GLU A 676 -5.65 22.77 7.93
C GLU A 676 -6.93 23.62 7.84
N LEU A 677 -7.17 24.26 6.70
CA LEU A 677 -8.39 25.01 6.40
C LEU A 677 -9.02 24.49 5.12
N GLY A 678 -10.25 24.00 5.20
CA GLY A 678 -11.11 23.71 4.05
C GLY A 678 -12.21 24.76 3.94
N LEU A 679 -12.50 25.24 2.74
CA LEU A 679 -13.49 26.26 2.48
C LEU A 679 -14.33 25.91 1.26
N SER A 680 -15.65 26.10 1.36
CA SER A 680 -16.61 25.99 0.25
C SER A 680 -17.61 27.12 0.32
N VAL A 681 -17.66 27.94 -0.73
CA VAL A 681 -18.52 29.12 -0.84
C VAL A 681 -19.37 28.99 -2.11
N PRO A 682 -20.69 28.78 -2.00
CA PRO A 682 -21.57 28.92 -3.14
C PRO A 682 -21.66 30.43 -3.51
N VAL A 683 -21.25 30.77 -4.73
CA VAL A 683 -21.17 32.16 -5.20
C VAL A 683 -22.39 32.52 -6.03
N TRP A 684 -22.91 31.57 -6.82
CA TRP A 684 -24.06 31.76 -7.69
C TRP A 684 -24.80 30.44 -7.89
N ASN A 685 -26.00 30.47 -8.49
CA ASN A 685 -26.73 29.26 -8.81
C ASN A 685 -25.90 28.27 -9.63
N GLY A 686 -25.51 27.16 -9.00
CA GLY A 686 -24.70 26.13 -9.61
C GLY A 686 -23.19 26.40 -9.67
N LEU A 687 -22.70 27.54 -9.10
CA LEU A 687 -21.27 27.83 -9.00
C LEU A 687 -20.83 27.88 -7.54
N SER A 688 -19.88 27.08 -7.17
CA SER A 688 -19.23 27.10 -5.87
C SER A 688 -17.73 27.25 -6.02
N VAL A 689 -17.11 28.06 -5.15
CA VAL A 689 -15.65 28.17 -5.02
C VAL A 689 -15.23 27.33 -3.83
N VAL A 690 -14.30 26.42 -4.07
CA VAL A 690 -13.73 25.55 -3.03
C VAL A 690 -12.23 25.76 -2.92
N GLY A 691 -11.69 25.69 -1.72
CA GLY A 691 -10.28 25.87 -1.45
C GLY A 691 -9.80 25.08 -0.24
N ALA A 692 -8.59 24.61 -0.27
CA ALA A 692 -7.89 24.00 0.85
C ALA A 692 -6.54 24.67 1.05
N LEU A 693 -6.21 24.97 2.31
CA LEU A 693 -4.93 25.52 2.72
C LEU A 693 -4.40 24.71 3.89
N SER A 694 -3.15 24.32 3.86
CA SER A 694 -2.47 23.70 4.99
C SER A 694 -1.11 24.31 5.22
N TRP A 695 -0.76 24.40 6.49
CA TRP A 695 0.59 24.73 6.94
C TRP A 695 1.00 23.70 8.01
N GLY A 696 2.21 23.19 7.92
CA GLY A 696 2.74 22.23 8.87
C GLY A 696 4.24 22.17 8.89
N ASP A 697 4.77 21.71 10.01
CA ASP A 697 6.19 21.43 10.21
C ASP A 697 6.35 19.98 10.63
N TYR A 698 7.28 19.28 9.99
CA TYR A 698 7.49 17.85 10.14
C TYR A 698 8.99 17.61 10.40
N THR A 699 9.34 17.24 11.60
CA THR A 699 10.72 16.98 12.03
C THR A 699 10.92 15.60 12.61
#